data_671b098c649d75459dee17915d788028
#
_entry.id   671b098c649d75459dee17915d788028
#
_cell.length_a   1.000
_cell.length_b   1.000
_cell.length_c   1.000
_cell.angle_alpha   90.00
_cell.angle_beta   90.00
_cell.angle_gamma   90.00
#
_symmetry.space_group_name_H-M   'P 1'
#
loop_
_entity.id
_entity.type
_entity.pdbx_description
1 polymer ?
#
loop_
_entity_poly.entity_id
_entity_poly.type
_entity_poly.pdbx_seq_one_letter_code
_entity_poly.pdbx_strand_id
1 'polypeptide(L)'
;MPLTLVLGPANAAKAGEVLGAYARAARRDALLIVPTAADATHYDRELSAPGISLGRALTFSGLIDEIAGRVGCERTRLSPLQRERVIRRAISSLRLTAVSESAARPGFAIAAGGLIAELRRGRVSAPRFTAAIRSWAQQREAERAAYARDLGSLYHAYLGALDALQRTDAEGLAWEALDALRAQPGSWHATPVFFYGFDDLTVIEQDAIETLSGVVGSEVTVSLTYERDRPALAARAEIVEDLKARATAVRELPALDTYYEPPSRRVLHHLERNLFEPSPSRVAAGDVVGLLEAGGERAEAELIAAEVLSALRDGVPAGEIVVICRSLRRSGPMLVRTLQRYGVAATGSIRVPVAHTALGRALLALARCALDPRASASDLLAYLRAPGLLDSPAPIDALAAELARRGITAAVDARRLARGLPAAPLDAIEAVRTAPDPAVALAGHARLLLAVSRPGEAAKLTAEEELDARAAAAVLVALAESAAVHRMAPAELIELLETIEVDLDGGPEPGSVLVAEPLAIRARRFRRVLVAGMCEGEFPSPVQDGDPFLGEERRRELALASGLVLRDDYDHLARERYLLYACISRATERVSFSYRSSDEDGSLVLPSPFLADLEELLEPGWRAHRRRRLLADVVWSPEAAPTPREHRLALVAATGAPAASGVETRHLGAAAMAQVRHRRRVSANALETFAGCPVQWLVERQLDPKQLAPEAEPLVRGTFMHEVLERVMSRLGGPLTQRTLADAELALTELTAEPPAALAAGRPEAVRIAILRGIEADLRRYLRFEAADGNDWAPTSLELEFEVEIGAGDDAVALRGVVDRVDLEPGGGRRAIIRDYKSGTARPERAGARWLVDDQLQVGLYMLAVRRLLALEPVAGLFQPLTGRELRPRGVFETGVPVGRHVYGTDALSAEDLRLLLSEVEARAVELAAQLRRGELTPCPETCSPGGCRHPGICWA
;
A
#
# COMPACT_ATOMS: atom_id res chain seq x y z
N MET A 1 -12.32 52.88 -11.23
CA MET A 1 -12.78 52.55 -10.22
C MET A 1 -12.93 51.11 -9.87
N PRO A 2 -12.34 50.33 -9.61
CA PRO A 2 -13.42 49.48 -9.30
C PRO A 2 -13.06 48.18 -8.74
N LEU A 3 -12.07 48.16 -7.88
CA LEU A 3 -11.84 47.01 -7.03
C LEU A 3 -12.67 47.19 -5.74
N THR A 4 -13.66 46.33 -5.56
CA THR A 4 -14.38 46.20 -4.28
C THR A 4 -13.90 44.94 -3.56
N LEU A 5 -13.45 45.11 -2.35
CA LEU A 5 -13.00 44.00 -1.48
C LEU A 5 -14.09 43.73 -0.41
N VAL A 6 -14.55 42.48 -0.37
CA VAL A 6 -15.56 42.00 0.60
C VAL A 6 -14.90 41.05 1.58
N LEU A 7 -14.72 41.48 2.83
CA LEU A 7 -14.03 40.74 3.91
C LEU A 7 -15.03 40.35 5.00
N GLY A 8 -14.70 39.30 5.73
CA GLY A 8 -15.45 38.83 6.89
C GLY A 8 -15.14 37.38 7.21
N PRO A 9 -15.49 36.89 8.41
CA PRO A 9 -15.33 35.49 8.80
C PRO A 9 -16.15 34.56 7.90
N ALA A 10 -16.07 33.26 8.12
CA ALA A 10 -16.73 32.27 7.27
C ALA A 10 -18.24 32.53 7.15
N ASN A 11 -18.92 32.84 8.25
CA ASN A 11 -20.36 33.07 8.34
C ASN A 11 -20.70 34.57 8.45
N ALA A 12 -20.35 35.35 7.42
CA ALA A 12 -20.56 36.78 7.37
C ALA A 12 -21.45 37.22 6.18
N ALA A 13 -22.25 36.34 5.59
CA ALA A 13 -23.08 36.59 4.42
C ALA A 13 -22.35 37.12 3.17
N LYS A 14 -21.04 36.89 3.03
CA LYS A 14 -20.26 37.28 1.85
C LYS A 14 -20.86 36.76 0.54
N ALA A 15 -21.44 35.56 0.54
CA ALA A 15 -22.12 34.98 -0.62
C ALA A 15 -23.26 35.89 -1.09
N GLY A 16 -24.14 36.33 -0.18
CA GLY A 16 -25.26 37.20 -0.48
C GLY A 16 -24.81 38.52 -1.11
N GLU A 17 -23.74 39.15 -0.60
CA GLU A 17 -23.18 40.38 -1.16
C GLU A 17 -22.61 40.13 -2.57
N VAL A 18 -21.76 39.15 -2.76
CA VAL A 18 -21.06 38.90 -4.04
C VAL A 18 -22.00 38.34 -5.08
N LEU A 19 -22.76 37.27 -4.76
CA LEU A 19 -23.69 36.65 -5.72
C LEU A 19 -24.86 37.59 -6.05
N GLY A 20 -25.33 38.40 -5.09
CA GLY A 20 -26.31 39.42 -5.31
C GLY A 20 -25.79 40.53 -6.25
N ALA A 21 -24.55 40.97 -6.10
CA ALA A 21 -23.93 41.93 -7.03
C ALA A 21 -23.71 41.32 -8.42
N TYR A 22 -23.26 40.06 -8.49
CA TYR A 22 -23.11 39.30 -9.73
C TYR A 22 -24.44 39.16 -10.48
N ALA A 23 -25.51 38.76 -9.78
CA ALA A 23 -26.83 38.61 -10.40
C ALA A 23 -27.35 39.93 -10.99
N ARG A 24 -27.12 41.06 -10.29
CA ARG A 24 -27.45 42.41 -10.83
C ARG A 24 -26.64 42.77 -12.08
N ALA A 25 -25.40 42.32 -12.13
CA ALA A 25 -24.47 42.56 -13.24
C ALA A 25 -24.61 41.55 -14.41
N ALA A 26 -25.37 40.46 -14.24
CA ALA A 26 -25.48 39.35 -15.20
C ALA A 26 -25.86 39.79 -16.62
N ARG A 27 -26.72 40.86 -16.77
CA ARG A 27 -27.09 41.43 -18.08
C ARG A 27 -25.91 42.09 -18.81
N ARG A 28 -24.78 42.31 -18.16
CA ARG A 28 -23.54 42.88 -18.75
C ARG A 28 -22.50 41.78 -19.01
N ASP A 29 -22.92 40.53 -19.22
CA ASP A 29 -22.05 39.35 -19.42
C ASP A 29 -21.08 39.13 -18.28
N ALA A 30 -21.50 39.34 -17.03
CA ALA A 30 -20.69 39.24 -15.85
C ALA A 30 -20.11 37.80 -15.66
N LEU A 31 -18.90 37.74 -15.16
CA LEU A 31 -18.20 36.47 -14.87
C LEU A 31 -18.09 36.26 -13.36
N LEU A 32 -18.49 35.09 -12.91
CA LEU A 32 -18.22 34.62 -11.55
C LEU A 32 -17.01 33.68 -11.57
N ILE A 33 -15.93 34.05 -10.93
CA ILE A 33 -14.69 33.27 -10.87
C ILE A 33 -14.64 32.53 -9.55
N VAL A 34 -14.51 31.21 -9.65
CA VAL A 34 -14.49 30.30 -8.50
C VAL A 34 -13.30 29.35 -8.58
N PRO A 35 -12.86 28.77 -7.45
CA PRO A 35 -11.62 28.02 -7.41
C PRO A 35 -11.60 26.70 -8.20
N THR A 36 -12.73 26.00 -8.29
CA THR A 36 -12.78 24.66 -8.91
C THR A 36 -13.93 24.54 -9.93
N ALA A 37 -13.80 23.59 -10.86
CA ALA A 37 -14.87 23.27 -11.81
C ALA A 37 -16.14 22.74 -11.10
N ALA A 38 -15.99 22.06 -9.97
CA ALA A 38 -17.13 21.62 -9.16
C ALA A 38 -17.89 22.81 -8.56
N ASP A 39 -17.18 23.84 -8.09
CA ASP A 39 -17.79 25.08 -7.61
C ASP A 39 -18.50 25.81 -8.75
N ALA A 40 -17.88 25.87 -9.93
CA ALA A 40 -18.50 26.49 -11.10
C ALA A 40 -19.84 25.81 -11.47
N THR A 41 -19.81 24.47 -11.53
CA THR A 41 -21.03 23.69 -11.80
C THR A 41 -22.10 23.87 -10.70
N HIS A 42 -21.69 23.98 -9.45
CA HIS A 42 -22.60 24.21 -8.32
C HIS A 42 -23.29 25.58 -8.44
N TYR A 43 -22.52 26.64 -8.65
CA TYR A 43 -23.09 27.98 -8.78
C TYR A 43 -23.91 28.20 -10.06
N ASP A 44 -23.52 27.58 -11.18
CA ASP A 44 -24.34 27.59 -12.38
C ASP A 44 -25.72 26.97 -12.12
N ARG A 45 -25.80 25.89 -11.35
CA ARG A 45 -27.08 25.27 -10.97
C ARG A 45 -27.88 26.13 -9.98
N GLU A 46 -27.22 26.63 -8.94
CA GLU A 46 -27.87 27.46 -7.92
C GLU A 46 -28.45 28.76 -8.54
N LEU A 47 -27.70 29.42 -9.40
CA LEU A 47 -28.07 30.64 -10.04
C LEU A 47 -29.09 30.45 -11.19
N SER A 48 -29.19 29.23 -11.71
CA SER A 48 -30.16 28.86 -12.74
C SER A 48 -31.49 28.34 -12.17
N ALA A 49 -31.56 28.00 -10.90
CA ALA A 49 -32.74 27.42 -10.26
C ALA A 49 -34.03 28.33 -10.36
N PRO A 50 -33.93 29.66 -10.32
CA PRO A 50 -35.10 30.56 -10.48
C PRO A 50 -35.50 30.80 -11.93
N GLY A 51 -34.79 30.26 -12.94
CA GLY A 51 -35.06 30.50 -14.34
C GLY A 51 -33.81 30.63 -15.21
N ILE A 52 -33.74 31.64 -16.05
CA ILE A 52 -32.64 31.83 -16.99
C ILE A 52 -31.46 32.50 -16.32
N SER A 53 -30.29 31.81 -16.30
CA SER A 53 -29.02 32.43 -15.94
C SER A 53 -28.47 33.22 -17.13
N LEU A 54 -28.12 34.48 -16.90
CA LEU A 54 -27.50 35.34 -17.92
C LEU A 54 -26.00 35.49 -17.73
N GLY A 55 -25.43 34.94 -16.64
CA GLY A 55 -24.01 34.96 -16.36
C GLY A 55 -23.37 33.59 -16.49
N ARG A 56 -22.04 33.52 -16.32
CA ARG A 56 -21.23 32.31 -16.41
C ARG A 56 -20.33 32.19 -15.18
N ALA A 57 -20.31 30.99 -14.57
CA ALA A 57 -19.33 30.66 -13.56
C ALA A 57 -18.11 29.96 -14.20
N LEU A 58 -16.93 30.44 -13.95
CA LEU A 58 -15.67 29.95 -14.52
C LEU A 58 -14.63 29.71 -13.42
N THR A 59 -13.68 28.83 -13.68
CA THR A 59 -12.44 28.76 -12.89
C THR A 59 -11.51 29.90 -13.29
N PHE A 60 -10.45 30.15 -12.50
CA PHE A 60 -9.42 31.11 -12.90
C PHE A 60 -8.80 30.74 -14.26
N SER A 61 -8.54 29.45 -14.52
CA SER A 61 -8.09 28.98 -15.84
C SER A 61 -9.08 29.35 -16.96
N GLY A 62 -10.39 29.22 -16.69
CA GLY A 62 -11.44 29.64 -17.63
C GLY A 62 -11.46 31.15 -17.87
N LEU A 63 -11.18 31.97 -16.85
CA LEU A 63 -10.99 33.41 -17.01
C LEU A 63 -9.82 33.73 -17.94
N ILE A 64 -8.68 33.05 -17.76
CA ILE A 64 -7.51 33.22 -18.62
C ILE A 64 -7.83 32.80 -20.06
N ASP A 65 -8.51 31.68 -20.26
CA ASP A 65 -8.94 31.23 -21.60
C ASP A 65 -9.87 32.26 -22.26
N GLU A 66 -10.79 32.90 -21.50
CA GLU A 66 -11.65 33.97 -21.95
C GLU A 66 -10.85 35.23 -22.35
N ILE A 67 -9.89 35.64 -21.52
CA ILE A 67 -9.01 36.78 -21.84
C ILE A 67 -8.21 36.44 -23.09
N ALA A 68 -7.56 35.29 -23.16
CA ALA A 68 -6.76 34.87 -24.32
C ALA A 68 -7.58 34.86 -25.63
N GLY A 69 -8.80 34.35 -25.56
CA GLY A 69 -9.73 34.39 -26.71
C GLY A 69 -10.08 35.80 -27.18
N ARG A 70 -10.32 36.72 -26.24
CA ARG A 70 -10.67 38.13 -26.57
C ARG A 70 -9.49 38.94 -27.11
N VAL A 71 -8.27 38.65 -26.69
CA VAL A 71 -7.04 39.34 -27.18
C VAL A 71 -6.37 38.63 -28.35
N GLY A 72 -6.85 37.44 -28.77
CA GLY A 72 -6.31 36.71 -29.92
C GLY A 72 -4.98 36.00 -29.64
N CYS A 73 -4.79 35.45 -28.45
CA CYS A 73 -3.62 34.58 -28.15
C CYS A 73 -3.75 33.25 -28.90
N GLU A 74 -2.80 32.95 -29.78
CA GLU A 74 -2.86 31.75 -30.65
C GLU A 74 -2.21 30.49 -30.03
N ARG A 75 -1.35 30.64 -29.01
CA ARG A 75 -0.64 29.51 -28.42
C ARG A 75 -1.58 28.57 -27.64
N THR A 76 -1.55 27.29 -28.00
CA THR A 76 -2.35 26.28 -27.33
C THR A 76 -1.66 25.84 -26.01
N ARG A 77 -2.45 25.79 -24.94
CA ARG A 77 -2.02 25.35 -23.63
C ARG A 77 -1.75 23.84 -23.58
N LEU A 78 -0.66 23.43 -22.94
CA LEU A 78 -0.39 22.04 -22.63
C LEU A 78 -1.31 21.53 -21.51
N SER A 79 -1.74 20.27 -21.63
CA SER A 79 -2.33 19.56 -20.49
C SER A 79 -1.25 19.28 -19.41
N PRO A 80 -1.66 18.98 -18.17
CA PRO A 80 -0.73 18.62 -17.12
C PRO A 80 0.21 17.45 -17.51
N LEU A 81 -0.32 16.45 -18.20
CA LEU A 81 0.43 15.31 -18.69
C LEU A 81 1.44 15.71 -19.78
N GLN A 82 1.00 16.50 -20.75
CA GLN A 82 1.90 17.02 -21.80
C GLN A 82 3.02 17.85 -21.21
N ARG A 83 2.74 18.69 -20.19
CA ARG A 83 3.73 19.48 -19.48
C ARG A 83 4.79 18.59 -18.83
N GLU A 84 4.36 17.52 -18.13
CA GLU A 84 5.30 16.56 -17.52
C GLU A 84 6.21 15.93 -18.58
N ARG A 85 5.65 15.57 -19.75
CA ARG A 85 6.44 15.01 -20.86
C ARG A 85 7.45 16.02 -21.41
N VAL A 86 7.08 17.29 -21.54
CA VAL A 86 8.00 18.34 -21.96
C VAL A 86 9.14 18.52 -20.96
N ILE A 87 8.85 18.47 -19.66
CA ILE A 87 9.87 18.52 -18.60
C ILE A 87 10.84 17.35 -18.71
N ARG A 88 10.35 16.11 -18.85
CA ARG A 88 11.19 14.92 -19.03
C ARG A 88 12.09 15.03 -20.26
N ARG A 89 11.55 15.52 -21.35
CA ARG A 89 12.33 15.77 -22.57
C ARG A 89 13.40 16.86 -22.36
N ALA A 90 13.07 17.93 -21.64
CA ALA A 90 14.05 18.96 -21.29
C ALA A 90 15.18 18.37 -20.45
N ILE A 91 14.86 17.55 -19.43
CA ILE A 91 15.85 16.85 -18.60
C ILE A 91 16.76 15.98 -19.45
N SER A 92 16.20 15.15 -20.32
CA SER A 92 16.97 14.20 -21.17
C SER A 92 17.85 14.88 -22.20
N SER A 93 17.56 16.13 -22.59
CA SER A 93 18.37 16.92 -23.52
C SER A 93 19.59 17.58 -22.88
N LEU A 94 19.69 17.57 -21.55
CA LEU A 94 20.74 18.26 -20.79
C LEU A 94 21.83 17.28 -20.31
N ARG A 95 23.05 17.81 -20.22
CA ARG A 95 24.15 17.16 -19.52
C ARG A 95 24.26 17.76 -18.11
N LEU A 96 23.45 17.21 -17.20
CA LEU A 96 23.47 17.62 -15.80
C LEU A 96 24.71 17.06 -15.11
N THR A 97 25.28 17.79 -14.18
CA THR A 97 26.52 17.43 -13.47
C THR A 97 26.29 17.21 -11.98
N ALA A 98 25.75 18.19 -11.28
CA ALA A 98 25.52 18.12 -9.84
C ALA A 98 24.29 17.29 -9.47
N VAL A 99 23.29 17.22 -10.34
CA VAL A 99 22.04 16.47 -10.12
C VAL A 99 21.89 15.27 -11.06
N SER A 100 22.96 14.81 -11.71
CA SER A 100 22.92 13.74 -12.71
C SER A 100 22.35 12.42 -12.19
N GLU A 101 22.72 11.97 -10.99
CA GLU A 101 22.22 10.75 -10.38
C GLU A 101 20.73 10.87 -9.99
N SER A 102 20.35 12.03 -9.46
CA SER A 102 18.95 12.32 -9.11
C SER A 102 18.08 12.41 -10.35
N ALA A 103 18.58 12.96 -11.45
CA ALA A 103 17.87 13.11 -12.72
C ALA A 103 17.44 11.77 -13.34
N ALA A 104 18.15 10.68 -13.02
CA ALA A 104 17.78 9.33 -13.43
C ALA A 104 16.62 8.71 -12.61
N ARG A 105 16.16 9.37 -11.55
CA ARG A 105 15.08 8.86 -10.69
C ARG A 105 13.71 9.37 -11.16
N PRO A 106 12.65 8.53 -11.09
CA PRO A 106 11.31 8.89 -11.57
C PRO A 106 10.74 10.16 -10.95
N GLY A 107 10.97 10.40 -9.64
CA GLY A 107 10.48 11.57 -8.92
C GLY A 107 11.14 12.90 -9.31
N PHE A 108 12.29 12.88 -10.00
CA PHE A 108 13.01 14.11 -10.34
C PHE A 108 12.22 15.03 -11.28
N ALA A 109 11.56 14.48 -12.28
CA ALA A 109 10.75 15.25 -13.22
C ALA A 109 9.54 15.90 -12.53
N ILE A 110 8.92 15.23 -11.55
CA ILE A 110 7.82 15.78 -10.76
C ILE A 110 8.33 16.95 -9.91
N ALA A 111 9.46 16.77 -9.22
CA ALA A 111 10.07 17.81 -8.41
C ALA A 111 10.48 19.02 -9.26
N ALA A 112 11.13 18.78 -10.41
CA ALA A 112 11.50 19.83 -11.37
C ALA A 112 10.25 20.58 -11.89
N GLY A 113 9.16 19.85 -12.15
CA GLY A 113 7.88 20.44 -12.49
C GLY A 113 7.31 21.35 -11.40
N GLY A 114 7.49 20.99 -10.14
CA GLY A 114 7.13 21.83 -8.98
C GLY A 114 7.88 23.16 -8.96
N LEU A 115 9.22 23.10 -9.02
CA LEU A 115 10.06 24.30 -9.08
C LEU A 115 9.74 25.20 -10.28
N ILE A 116 9.61 24.62 -11.47
CA ILE A 116 9.23 25.36 -12.69
C ILE A 116 7.86 26.03 -12.52
N ALA A 117 6.88 25.32 -11.97
CA ALA A 117 5.56 25.86 -11.70
C ALA A 117 5.60 27.05 -10.73
N GLU A 118 6.40 26.95 -9.68
CA GLU A 118 6.58 28.04 -8.73
C GLU A 118 7.21 29.27 -9.38
N LEU A 119 8.31 29.07 -10.13
CA LEU A 119 8.96 30.17 -10.88
C LEU A 119 7.99 30.85 -11.86
N ARG A 120 7.21 30.05 -12.55
CA ARG A 120 6.20 30.54 -13.50
C ARG A 120 5.10 31.31 -12.78
N ARG A 121 4.51 30.77 -11.70
CA ARG A 121 3.49 31.47 -10.90
C ARG A 121 3.99 32.79 -10.29
N GLY A 122 5.26 32.83 -9.90
CA GLY A 122 5.91 34.03 -9.39
C GLY A 122 6.36 35.03 -10.46
N ARG A 123 6.06 34.82 -11.76
CA ARG A 123 6.52 35.62 -12.91
C ARG A 123 8.03 35.80 -12.93
N VAL A 124 8.78 34.75 -12.57
CA VAL A 124 10.24 34.75 -12.59
C VAL A 124 10.73 34.32 -13.97
N SER A 125 11.31 35.23 -14.75
CA SER A 125 11.87 34.86 -16.04
C SER A 125 13.13 34.02 -15.90
N ALA A 126 13.48 33.20 -16.91
CA ALA A 126 14.68 32.37 -16.87
C ALA A 126 15.98 33.16 -16.72
N PRO A 127 16.18 34.34 -17.41
CA PRO A 127 17.33 35.19 -17.14
C PRO A 127 17.42 35.69 -15.70
N ARG A 128 16.27 36.09 -15.09
CA ARG A 128 16.23 36.57 -13.70
C ARG A 128 16.56 35.44 -12.73
N PHE A 129 15.97 34.24 -12.91
CA PHE A 129 16.27 33.07 -12.08
C PHE A 129 17.74 32.67 -12.19
N THR A 130 18.27 32.59 -13.43
CA THR A 130 19.66 32.22 -13.67
C THR A 130 20.64 33.23 -13.05
N ALA A 131 20.34 34.54 -13.12
CA ALA A 131 21.14 35.55 -12.47
C ALA A 131 21.09 35.41 -10.94
N ALA A 132 19.89 35.21 -10.38
CA ALA A 132 19.69 35.07 -8.94
C ALA A 132 20.43 33.85 -8.37
N ILE A 133 20.23 32.66 -8.99
CA ILE A 133 20.86 31.43 -8.49
C ILE A 133 22.40 31.44 -8.69
N ARG A 134 22.88 32.13 -9.71
CA ARG A 134 24.32 32.37 -9.92
C ARG A 134 24.91 33.28 -8.83
N SER A 135 24.22 34.36 -8.48
CA SER A 135 24.61 35.25 -7.38
C SER A 135 24.67 34.52 -6.05
N TRP A 136 23.67 33.65 -5.77
CA TRP A 136 23.68 32.81 -4.61
C TRP A 136 24.85 31.82 -4.58
N ALA A 137 25.23 31.25 -5.73
CA ALA A 137 26.32 30.30 -5.84
C ALA A 137 27.71 30.93 -5.70
N GLN A 138 27.87 32.19 -6.04
CA GLN A 138 29.16 32.89 -5.96
C GLN A 138 29.69 33.05 -4.52
N GLN A 139 28.84 32.92 -3.53
CA GLN A 139 29.20 33.07 -2.12
C GLN A 139 29.84 31.83 -1.48
N ARG A 140 29.91 30.69 -2.15
CA ARG A 140 30.45 29.41 -1.65
C ARG A 140 30.92 28.48 -2.80
N GLU A 141 31.51 27.33 -2.46
CA GLU A 141 32.25 26.33 -3.21
C GLU A 141 31.80 25.95 -4.66
N ALA A 142 32.73 25.33 -5.42
CA ALA A 142 32.58 24.95 -6.82
C ALA A 142 31.36 24.04 -7.10
N GLU A 143 30.95 23.22 -6.13
CA GLU A 143 29.76 22.32 -6.24
C GLU A 143 28.46 23.12 -6.34
N ARG A 144 28.31 24.22 -5.59
CA ARG A 144 27.15 25.10 -5.69
C ARG A 144 27.05 25.78 -7.06
N ALA A 145 28.18 26.08 -7.69
CA ALA A 145 28.20 26.66 -9.04
C ALA A 145 27.72 25.67 -10.11
N ALA A 146 28.04 24.39 -9.96
CA ALA A 146 27.55 23.33 -10.83
C ALA A 146 26.03 23.13 -10.64
N TYR A 147 25.59 23.09 -9.39
CA TYR A 147 24.16 22.98 -9.02
C TYR A 147 23.31 24.13 -9.58
N ALA A 148 23.78 25.36 -9.41
CA ALA A 148 23.13 26.56 -9.94
C ALA A 148 23.05 26.54 -11.49
N ARG A 149 24.10 26.06 -12.15
CA ARG A 149 24.08 25.89 -13.62
C ARG A 149 23.03 24.85 -14.04
N ASP A 150 22.98 23.71 -13.36
CA ASP A 150 22.03 22.63 -13.70
C ASP A 150 20.58 23.14 -13.58
N LEU A 151 20.23 23.83 -12.46
CA LEU A 151 18.87 24.36 -12.28
C LEU A 151 18.52 25.47 -13.28
N GLY A 152 19.45 26.40 -13.54
CA GLY A 152 19.25 27.43 -14.55
C GLY A 152 19.05 26.83 -15.95
N SER A 153 19.89 25.83 -16.31
CA SER A 153 19.82 25.16 -17.60
C SER A 153 18.49 24.39 -17.76
N LEU A 154 18.01 23.75 -16.70
CA LEU A 154 16.74 23.01 -16.69
C LEU A 154 15.56 23.96 -17.02
N TYR A 155 15.49 25.10 -16.37
CA TYR A 155 14.42 26.07 -16.64
C TYR A 155 14.49 26.64 -18.06
N HIS A 156 15.70 26.95 -18.54
CA HIS A 156 15.90 27.39 -19.94
C HIS A 156 15.52 26.32 -20.95
N ALA A 157 15.93 25.05 -20.72
CA ALA A 157 15.61 23.95 -21.62
C ALA A 157 14.09 23.69 -21.69
N TYR A 158 13.38 23.78 -20.56
CA TYR A 158 11.94 23.68 -20.53
C TYR A 158 11.25 24.77 -21.38
N LEU A 159 11.64 26.05 -21.19
CA LEU A 159 11.08 27.14 -21.99
C LEU A 159 11.43 27.02 -23.48
N GLY A 160 12.65 26.61 -23.81
CA GLY A 160 13.05 26.33 -25.17
C GLY A 160 12.25 25.17 -25.82
N ALA A 161 11.89 24.17 -25.03
CA ALA A 161 11.03 23.08 -25.51
C ALA A 161 9.59 23.53 -25.77
N LEU A 162 9.02 24.42 -24.91
CA LEU A 162 7.71 25.05 -25.17
C LEU A 162 7.71 25.86 -26.46
N ASP A 163 8.75 26.66 -26.67
CA ASP A 163 8.86 27.48 -27.89
C ASP A 163 9.02 26.63 -29.14
N ALA A 164 9.82 25.56 -29.08
CA ALA A 164 9.99 24.63 -30.20
C ALA A 164 8.69 23.91 -30.57
N LEU A 165 7.81 23.64 -29.60
CA LEU A 165 6.51 23.05 -29.81
C LEU A 165 5.43 24.07 -30.20
N GLN A 166 5.73 25.35 -30.15
CA GLN A 166 4.75 26.44 -30.32
C GLN A 166 3.56 26.28 -29.33
N ARG A 167 3.86 25.84 -28.09
CA ARG A 167 2.92 25.60 -27.02
C ARG A 167 3.25 26.48 -25.81
N THR A 168 2.33 26.59 -24.88
CA THR A 168 2.54 27.28 -23.60
C THR A 168 1.98 26.46 -22.44
N ASP A 169 2.49 26.66 -21.23
CA ASP A 169 1.88 26.15 -20.03
C ASP A 169 0.76 27.06 -19.52
N ALA A 170 0.05 26.66 -18.47
CA ALA A 170 -1.07 27.42 -17.94
C ALA A 170 -0.66 28.81 -17.44
N GLU A 171 0.49 28.86 -16.76
CA GLU A 171 1.06 30.10 -16.24
C GLU A 171 1.56 31.01 -17.37
N GLY A 172 2.17 30.43 -18.41
CA GLY A 172 2.62 31.18 -19.60
C GLY A 172 1.49 31.78 -20.39
N LEU A 173 0.40 31.02 -20.60
CA LEU A 173 -0.79 31.55 -21.24
C LEU A 173 -1.36 32.74 -20.44
N ALA A 174 -1.39 32.63 -19.11
CA ALA A 174 -1.87 33.71 -18.26
C ALA A 174 -1.00 34.96 -18.38
N TRP A 175 0.33 34.83 -18.42
CA TRP A 175 1.23 35.95 -18.64
C TRP A 175 0.98 36.63 -20.00
N GLU A 176 0.98 35.82 -21.06
CA GLU A 176 0.77 36.33 -22.45
C GLU A 176 -0.58 37.00 -22.60
N ALA A 177 -1.65 36.38 -22.05
CA ALA A 177 -3.00 36.93 -22.12
C ALA A 177 -3.15 38.24 -21.34
N LEU A 178 -2.60 38.33 -20.13
CA LEU A 178 -2.64 39.54 -19.30
C LEU A 178 -1.80 40.67 -19.91
N ASP A 179 -0.62 40.37 -20.45
CA ASP A 179 0.19 41.38 -21.12
C ASP A 179 -0.44 41.88 -22.41
N ALA A 180 -1.06 41.00 -23.19
CA ALA A 180 -1.85 41.39 -24.37
C ALA A 180 -3.09 42.22 -23.99
N LEU A 181 -3.77 41.88 -22.89
CA LEU A 181 -4.91 42.65 -22.38
C LEU A 181 -4.49 44.05 -21.94
N ARG A 182 -3.31 44.21 -21.31
CA ARG A 182 -2.75 45.55 -20.98
C ARG A 182 -2.47 46.39 -22.22
N ALA A 183 -1.99 45.76 -23.28
CA ALA A 183 -1.76 46.42 -24.55
C ALA A 183 -3.06 46.80 -25.29
N GLN A 184 -4.14 46.03 -25.08
CA GLN A 184 -5.41 46.18 -25.74
C GLN A 184 -6.62 46.16 -24.77
N PRO A 185 -6.70 47.08 -23.79
CA PRO A 185 -7.72 47.05 -22.73
C PRO A 185 -9.15 47.10 -23.21
N GLY A 186 -9.40 47.70 -24.39
CA GLY A 186 -10.72 47.77 -25.00
C GLY A 186 -11.30 46.40 -25.40
N SER A 187 -10.48 45.35 -25.58
CA SER A 187 -10.95 44.01 -25.96
C SER A 187 -11.80 43.33 -24.86
N TRP A 188 -11.71 43.82 -23.62
CA TRP A 188 -12.46 43.28 -22.48
C TRP A 188 -13.92 43.77 -22.41
N HIS A 189 -14.28 44.88 -23.09
CA HIS A 189 -15.61 45.47 -23.13
C HIS A 189 -16.21 45.81 -21.75
N ALA A 190 -15.38 46.09 -20.77
CA ALA A 190 -15.76 46.42 -19.38
C ALA A 190 -16.65 45.35 -18.69
N THR A 191 -16.49 44.08 -19.05
CA THR A 191 -17.18 42.93 -18.45
C THR A 191 -16.90 42.86 -16.95
N PRO A 192 -17.91 42.87 -16.06
CA PRO A 192 -17.70 42.77 -14.62
C PRO A 192 -17.20 41.38 -14.20
N VAL A 193 -16.30 41.34 -13.20
CA VAL A 193 -15.70 40.09 -12.71
C VAL A 193 -15.84 39.97 -11.21
N PHE A 194 -16.32 38.83 -10.75
CA PHE A 194 -16.57 38.53 -9.33
C PHE A 194 -15.75 37.31 -8.89
N PHE A 195 -14.81 37.49 -7.98
CA PHE A 195 -14.02 36.40 -7.39
C PHE A 195 -14.66 35.96 -6.07
N TYR A 196 -15.07 34.70 -6.00
CA TYR A 196 -15.73 34.17 -4.83
C TYR A 196 -15.23 32.78 -4.44
N GLY A 197 -15.07 32.54 -3.14
CA GLY A 197 -14.69 31.24 -2.60
C GLY A 197 -13.19 30.96 -2.62
N PHE A 198 -12.36 31.92 -2.98
CA PHE A 198 -10.91 31.77 -2.88
C PHE A 198 -10.45 31.85 -1.42
N ASP A 199 -9.54 30.96 -1.06
CA ASP A 199 -8.90 30.93 0.26
C ASP A 199 -7.60 31.70 0.26
N ASP A 200 -6.90 31.70 -0.86
CA ASP A 200 -5.64 32.39 -1.11
C ASP A 200 -5.62 32.82 -2.60
N LEU A 201 -4.79 33.79 -2.93
CA LEU A 201 -4.61 34.28 -4.29
C LEU A 201 -3.14 34.20 -4.67
N THR A 202 -2.87 33.51 -5.76
CA THR A 202 -1.54 33.44 -6.35
C THR A 202 -1.13 34.81 -6.92
N VAL A 203 0.18 35.04 -7.11
CA VAL A 203 0.69 36.27 -7.74
C VAL A 203 0.01 36.56 -9.10
N ILE A 204 -0.25 35.50 -9.88
CA ILE A 204 -0.87 35.63 -11.19
C ILE A 204 -2.38 35.99 -11.12
N GLU A 205 -3.06 35.52 -10.06
CA GLU A 205 -4.47 35.87 -9.80
C GLU A 205 -4.56 37.32 -9.31
N GLN A 206 -3.64 37.77 -8.47
CA GLN A 206 -3.54 39.18 -8.08
C GLN A 206 -3.24 40.09 -9.27
N ASP A 207 -2.31 39.66 -10.15
CA ASP A 207 -1.98 40.36 -11.38
C ASP A 207 -3.18 40.47 -12.34
N ALA A 208 -4.02 39.45 -12.42
CA ALA A 208 -5.26 39.49 -13.17
C ALA A 208 -6.28 40.48 -12.57
N ILE A 209 -6.46 40.45 -11.24
CA ILE A 209 -7.33 41.38 -10.51
C ILE A 209 -6.87 42.84 -10.75
N GLU A 210 -5.58 43.10 -10.64
CA GLU A 210 -4.97 44.41 -10.85
C GLU A 210 -5.13 44.87 -12.31
N THR A 211 -4.90 44.00 -13.27
CA THR A 211 -5.04 44.30 -14.69
C THR A 211 -6.49 44.64 -15.03
N LEU A 212 -7.44 43.82 -14.59
CA LEU A 212 -8.85 44.03 -14.88
C LEU A 212 -9.41 45.30 -14.20
N SER A 213 -9.04 45.53 -12.94
CA SER A 213 -9.52 46.68 -12.19
C SER A 213 -8.79 47.98 -12.51
N GLY A 214 -7.46 47.94 -12.58
CA GLY A 214 -6.59 49.13 -12.70
C GLY A 214 -6.39 49.56 -14.15
N VAL A 215 -6.03 48.62 -15.06
CA VAL A 215 -5.67 48.96 -16.44
C VAL A 215 -6.90 48.97 -17.32
N VAL A 216 -7.73 47.93 -17.26
CA VAL A 216 -8.94 47.81 -18.05
C VAL A 216 -10.07 48.69 -17.50
N GLY A 217 -10.11 48.93 -16.20
CA GLY A 217 -11.14 49.74 -15.55
C GLY A 217 -12.48 48.99 -15.37
N SER A 218 -12.49 47.68 -15.42
CA SER A 218 -13.68 46.86 -15.18
C SER A 218 -14.06 46.85 -13.69
N GLU A 219 -15.35 46.64 -13.42
CA GLU A 219 -15.85 46.39 -12.07
C GLU A 219 -15.34 45.00 -11.61
N VAL A 220 -14.49 45.01 -10.60
CA VAL A 220 -13.96 43.75 -9.99
C VAL A 220 -14.37 43.70 -8.52
N THR A 221 -14.99 42.59 -8.12
CA THR A 221 -15.29 42.32 -6.72
C THR A 221 -14.56 41.07 -6.26
N VAL A 222 -13.81 41.14 -5.16
CA VAL A 222 -13.07 40.05 -4.60
C VAL A 222 -13.57 39.78 -3.19
N SER A 223 -13.90 38.53 -2.88
CA SER A 223 -14.29 38.11 -1.54
C SER A 223 -13.27 37.18 -0.92
N LEU A 224 -12.81 37.52 0.28
CA LEU A 224 -11.90 36.70 1.07
C LEU A 224 -12.43 36.46 2.48
N THR A 225 -12.15 35.28 3.01
CA THR A 225 -12.43 34.97 4.41
C THR A 225 -11.29 35.50 5.27
N TYR A 226 -11.51 36.66 5.87
CA TYR A 226 -10.52 37.34 6.67
C TYR A 226 -11.15 38.21 7.74
N GLU A 227 -10.56 38.27 8.91
CA GLU A 227 -10.83 39.19 10.00
C GLU A 227 -9.49 39.47 10.67
N ARG A 228 -9.23 40.76 10.96
CA ARG A 228 -7.96 41.18 11.55
C ARG A 228 -7.71 40.51 12.89
N ASP A 229 -6.44 40.21 13.17
CA ASP A 229 -5.92 39.67 14.43
C ASP A 229 -6.48 38.29 14.84
N ARG A 230 -7.09 37.54 13.87
CA ARG A 230 -7.56 36.17 14.08
C ARG A 230 -6.46 35.15 13.72
N PRO A 231 -5.94 34.38 14.68
CA PRO A 231 -4.91 33.37 14.42
C PRO A 231 -5.33 32.32 13.38
N ALA A 232 -6.61 31.93 13.35
CA ALA A 232 -7.15 31.03 12.34
C ALA A 232 -7.06 31.60 10.89
N LEU A 233 -6.94 32.90 10.73
CA LEU A 233 -6.99 33.62 9.45
C LEU A 233 -5.67 34.35 9.13
N ALA A 234 -4.64 34.20 9.96
CA ALA A 234 -3.37 34.94 9.88
C ALA A 234 -2.64 34.78 8.53
N ALA A 235 -2.71 33.57 7.92
CA ALA A 235 -2.06 33.29 6.64
C ALA A 235 -2.51 34.20 5.47
N ARG A 236 -3.58 34.97 5.63
CA ARG A 236 -4.15 35.84 4.59
C ARG A 236 -3.88 37.32 4.79
N ALA A 237 -3.25 37.69 5.91
CA ALA A 237 -3.07 39.09 6.28
C ALA A 237 -2.34 39.89 5.21
N GLU A 238 -1.23 39.36 4.68
CA GLU A 238 -0.42 40.03 3.66
C GLU A 238 -1.21 40.31 2.37
N ILE A 239 -1.89 39.31 1.85
CA ILE A 239 -2.69 39.44 0.62
C ILE A 239 -3.84 40.45 0.79
N VAL A 240 -4.49 40.39 1.96
CA VAL A 240 -5.60 41.33 2.24
C VAL A 240 -5.09 42.76 2.32
N GLU A 241 -3.95 43.03 2.97
CA GLU A 241 -3.39 44.36 3.05
C GLU A 241 -2.93 44.86 1.67
N ASP A 242 -2.35 44.01 0.84
CA ASP A 242 -1.99 44.32 -0.54
C ASP A 242 -3.22 44.70 -1.40
N LEU A 243 -4.30 43.94 -1.28
CA LEU A 243 -5.54 44.25 -1.98
C LEU A 243 -6.25 45.48 -1.43
N LYS A 244 -6.22 45.72 -0.10
CA LYS A 244 -6.73 46.95 0.52
C LYS A 244 -6.07 48.20 -0.01
N ALA A 245 -4.75 48.15 -0.19
CA ALA A 245 -3.99 49.28 -0.76
C ALA A 245 -4.44 49.70 -2.16
N ARG A 246 -5.04 48.75 -2.92
CA ARG A 246 -5.50 48.95 -4.30
C ARG A 246 -7.01 49.09 -4.39
N ALA A 247 -7.77 48.70 -3.40
CA ALA A 247 -9.23 48.70 -3.39
C ALA A 247 -9.79 50.11 -3.32
N THR A 248 -10.82 50.38 -4.15
CA THR A 248 -11.60 51.64 -4.10
C THR A 248 -12.68 51.58 -3.02
N ALA A 249 -13.13 50.40 -2.67
CA ALA A 249 -14.10 50.18 -1.61
C ALA A 249 -13.75 48.88 -0.83
N VAL A 250 -13.78 48.95 0.47
CA VAL A 250 -13.63 47.79 1.37
C VAL A 250 -14.90 47.64 2.19
N ARG A 251 -15.51 46.47 2.13
CA ARG A 251 -16.70 46.12 2.92
C ARG A 251 -16.31 45.03 3.89
N GLU A 252 -16.25 45.37 5.19
CA GLU A 252 -16.04 44.42 6.25
C GLU A 252 -17.38 44.00 6.83
N LEU A 253 -17.69 42.70 6.75
CA LEU A 253 -18.96 42.13 7.17
C LEU A 253 -18.79 41.46 8.55
N PRO A 254 -19.72 41.66 9.49
CA PRO A 254 -19.67 41.05 10.79
C PRO A 254 -19.99 39.55 10.73
N ALA A 255 -19.54 38.80 11.75
CA ALA A 255 -19.96 37.43 11.96
C ALA A 255 -21.45 37.32 12.22
N LEU A 256 -22.10 36.34 11.64
CA LEU A 256 -23.53 36.03 11.84
C LEU A 256 -23.67 34.64 12.44
N ASP A 257 -24.49 34.52 13.46
CA ASP A 257 -24.82 33.25 14.11
C ASP A 257 -26.10 32.61 13.56
N THR A 258 -26.82 33.32 12.70
CA THR A 258 -28.12 32.91 12.12
C THR A 258 -28.00 31.75 11.13
N TYR A 259 -26.78 31.41 10.72
CA TYR A 259 -26.51 30.27 9.86
C TYR A 259 -26.55 28.92 10.59
N TYR A 260 -26.46 28.96 11.92
CA TYR A 260 -26.50 27.77 12.75
C TYR A 260 -27.93 27.46 13.19
N GLU A 261 -28.27 26.17 13.21
CA GLU A 261 -29.54 25.71 13.76
C GLU A 261 -29.71 26.17 15.20
N PRO A 262 -30.90 26.61 15.62
CA PRO A 262 -31.11 27.24 16.93
C PRO A 262 -30.56 26.44 18.12
N PRO A 263 -30.70 25.09 18.20
CA PRO A 263 -30.17 24.32 19.29
C PRO A 263 -28.62 24.32 19.38
N SER A 264 -27.97 24.40 18.22
CA SER A 264 -26.51 24.28 18.07
C SER A 264 -25.79 25.61 17.98
N ARG A 265 -26.55 26.69 17.78
CA ARG A 265 -26.05 28.04 17.46
C ARG A 265 -25.00 28.53 18.45
N ARG A 266 -25.29 28.44 19.72
CA ARG A 266 -24.38 28.91 20.78
C ARG A 266 -23.03 28.22 20.73
N VAL A 267 -23.02 26.89 20.51
CA VAL A 267 -21.81 26.09 20.56
C VAL A 267 -21.00 26.26 19.28
N LEU A 268 -21.64 26.11 18.10
CA LEU A 268 -20.94 26.20 16.81
C LEU A 268 -20.42 27.62 16.56
N HIS A 269 -21.18 28.64 16.90
CA HIS A 269 -20.71 30.03 16.80
C HIS A 269 -19.54 30.29 17.75
N HIS A 270 -19.61 29.74 18.98
CA HIS A 270 -18.51 29.84 19.93
C HIS A 270 -17.23 29.19 19.37
N LEU A 271 -17.30 27.97 18.78
CA LEU A 271 -16.16 27.31 18.16
C LEU A 271 -15.60 28.14 17.00
N GLU A 272 -16.47 28.64 16.10
CA GLU A 272 -16.03 29.48 15.00
C GLU A 272 -15.28 30.74 15.50
N ARG A 273 -15.79 31.38 16.57
CA ARG A 273 -15.26 32.66 17.03
C ARG A 273 -14.00 32.53 17.88
N ASN A 274 -13.80 31.40 18.57
CA ASN A 274 -12.75 31.29 19.58
C ASN A 274 -11.66 30.25 19.21
N LEU A 275 -11.79 29.56 18.09
CA LEU A 275 -10.79 28.59 17.64
C LEU A 275 -9.43 29.26 17.45
N PHE A 276 -8.39 28.75 18.15
CA PHE A 276 -7.03 29.24 18.20
C PHE A 276 -6.86 30.61 18.85
N GLU A 277 -7.90 31.16 19.46
CA GLU A 277 -7.76 32.41 20.20
C GLU A 277 -7.05 32.18 21.54
N PRO A 278 -6.23 33.14 22.01
CA PRO A 278 -5.57 33.02 23.29
C PRO A 278 -6.60 33.09 24.42
N SER A 279 -6.53 32.16 25.36
CA SER A 279 -7.38 32.12 26.57
C SER A 279 -8.89 32.21 26.31
N PRO A 280 -9.46 31.33 25.49
CA PRO A 280 -10.88 31.36 25.15
C PRO A 280 -11.76 31.01 26.34
N SER A 281 -13.00 31.52 26.35
CA SER A 281 -14.01 31.02 27.28
C SER A 281 -14.44 29.62 26.91
N ARG A 282 -15.06 28.87 27.85
CA ARG A 282 -15.53 27.50 27.59
C ARG A 282 -17.04 27.44 27.45
N VAL A 283 -17.50 26.47 26.65
CA VAL A 283 -18.92 26.18 26.44
C VAL A 283 -19.21 24.70 26.62
N ALA A 284 -20.38 24.33 27.11
CA ALA A 284 -20.81 22.93 27.16
C ALA A 284 -21.00 22.40 25.75
N ALA A 285 -20.34 21.31 25.41
CA ALA A 285 -20.40 20.69 24.08
C ALA A 285 -21.80 20.15 23.72
N GLY A 286 -22.52 19.62 24.72
CA GLY A 286 -23.77 18.90 24.49
C GLY A 286 -23.63 17.82 23.43
N ASP A 287 -24.68 17.60 22.66
CA ASP A 287 -24.67 16.71 21.51
C ASP A 287 -24.18 17.38 20.23
N VAL A 288 -23.69 18.62 20.29
CA VAL A 288 -23.28 19.40 19.13
C VAL A 288 -21.86 19.07 18.69
N VAL A 289 -20.99 18.70 19.64
CA VAL A 289 -19.59 18.37 19.34
C VAL A 289 -19.31 16.93 19.74
N GLY A 290 -19.17 16.04 18.74
CA GLY A 290 -18.89 14.63 18.93
C GLY A 290 -17.40 14.30 18.90
N LEU A 291 -17.00 13.22 19.59
CA LEU A 291 -15.63 12.67 19.53
C LEU A 291 -15.69 11.15 19.37
N LEU A 292 -14.89 10.64 18.43
CA LEU A 292 -14.77 9.23 18.11
C LEU A 292 -13.30 8.80 18.32
N GLU A 293 -13.07 7.74 19.10
CA GLU A 293 -11.76 7.14 19.32
C GLU A 293 -11.71 5.76 18.70
N ALA A 294 -10.77 5.52 17.81
CA ALA A 294 -10.64 4.26 17.08
C ALA A 294 -9.27 3.58 17.30
N GLY A 295 -9.25 2.27 17.24
CA GLY A 295 -8.05 1.46 17.07
C GLY A 295 -7.89 1.05 15.63
N GLY A 296 -7.03 1.77 14.87
CA GLY A 296 -6.80 1.56 13.45
C GLY A 296 -7.79 2.27 12.52
N GLU A 297 -7.41 2.33 11.23
CA GLU A 297 -8.17 3.01 10.17
C GLU A 297 -9.54 2.35 9.92
N ARG A 298 -9.60 1.00 10.02
CA ARG A 298 -10.85 0.24 9.89
C ARG A 298 -11.87 0.65 10.95
N ALA A 299 -11.46 0.65 12.21
CA ALA A 299 -12.36 0.98 13.33
C ALA A 299 -12.83 2.44 13.26
N GLU A 300 -11.95 3.36 12.81
CA GLU A 300 -12.30 4.76 12.57
C GLU A 300 -13.37 4.89 11.48
N ALA A 301 -13.18 4.25 10.33
CA ALA A 301 -14.14 4.27 9.23
C ALA A 301 -15.48 3.65 9.63
N GLU A 302 -15.47 2.59 10.45
CA GLU A 302 -16.70 1.95 10.98
C GLU A 302 -17.44 2.85 11.97
N LEU A 303 -16.74 3.57 12.86
CA LEU A 303 -17.35 4.57 13.76
C LEU A 303 -17.97 5.72 12.99
N ILE A 304 -17.25 6.25 11.99
CA ILE A 304 -17.75 7.30 11.11
C ILE A 304 -19.02 6.84 10.39
N ALA A 305 -18.99 5.63 9.80
CA ALA A 305 -20.15 5.07 9.10
C ALA A 305 -21.36 4.89 10.05
N ALA A 306 -21.13 4.46 11.30
CA ALA A 306 -22.18 4.35 12.30
C ALA A 306 -22.78 5.72 12.68
N GLU A 307 -21.95 6.77 12.78
CA GLU A 307 -22.38 8.14 13.06
C GLU A 307 -23.20 8.71 11.89
N VAL A 308 -22.75 8.48 10.66
CA VAL A 308 -23.49 8.87 9.43
C VAL A 308 -24.84 8.16 9.36
N LEU A 309 -24.88 6.84 9.63
CA LEU A 309 -26.15 6.09 9.67
C LEU A 309 -27.11 6.61 10.75
N SER A 310 -26.60 7.02 11.91
CA SER A 310 -27.41 7.66 12.94
C SER A 310 -28.03 8.96 12.41
N ALA A 311 -27.23 9.82 11.79
CA ALA A 311 -27.72 11.06 11.21
C ALA A 311 -28.79 10.84 10.12
N LEU A 312 -28.62 9.84 9.27
CA LEU A 312 -29.61 9.47 8.25
C LEU A 312 -30.93 8.97 8.88
N ARG A 313 -30.85 8.21 9.98
CA ARG A 313 -32.03 7.75 10.74
C ARG A 313 -32.76 8.91 11.45
N ASP A 314 -32.01 9.92 11.87
CA ASP A 314 -32.54 11.15 12.43
C ASP A 314 -33.18 12.06 11.35
N GLY A 315 -33.22 11.60 10.09
CA GLY A 315 -33.84 12.30 8.98
C GLY A 315 -32.96 13.38 8.32
N VAL A 316 -31.66 13.39 8.58
CA VAL A 316 -30.73 14.28 7.88
C VAL A 316 -30.52 13.78 6.44
N PRO A 317 -30.76 14.57 5.40
CA PRO A 317 -30.51 14.17 4.02
C PRO A 317 -29.02 13.84 3.79
N ALA A 318 -28.72 12.79 3.02
CA ALA A 318 -27.34 12.37 2.77
C ALA A 318 -26.48 13.48 2.14
N GLY A 319 -27.03 14.30 1.27
CA GLY A 319 -26.33 15.46 0.68
C GLY A 319 -26.00 16.59 1.65
N GLU A 320 -26.54 16.55 2.89
CA GLU A 320 -26.27 17.50 3.98
C GLU A 320 -25.31 16.91 5.03
N ILE A 321 -24.67 15.76 4.72
CA ILE A 321 -23.65 15.12 5.52
C ILE A 321 -22.34 15.10 4.75
N VAL A 322 -21.24 15.48 5.42
CA VAL A 322 -19.90 15.40 4.82
C VAL A 322 -18.94 14.73 5.79
N VAL A 323 -18.10 13.87 5.24
CA VAL A 323 -16.92 13.29 5.91
C VAL A 323 -15.68 13.94 5.32
N ILE A 324 -14.90 14.60 6.15
CA ILE A 324 -13.71 15.34 5.73
C ILE A 324 -12.48 14.56 6.18
N CYS A 325 -11.55 14.31 5.27
CA CYS A 325 -10.24 13.80 5.59
C CYS A 325 -9.15 14.69 4.99
N ARG A 326 -7.99 14.75 5.63
CA ARG A 326 -6.90 15.64 5.20
C ARG A 326 -6.30 15.21 3.87
N SER A 327 -6.36 13.92 3.54
CA SER A 327 -5.93 13.36 2.26
C SER A 327 -6.93 12.31 1.76
N LEU A 328 -7.65 12.64 0.70
CA LEU A 328 -8.54 11.70 0.00
C LEU A 328 -7.78 10.51 -0.59
N ARG A 329 -6.57 10.72 -1.05
CA ARG A 329 -5.74 9.65 -1.62
C ARG A 329 -5.45 8.56 -0.60
N ARG A 330 -5.20 8.93 0.67
CA ARG A 330 -4.89 7.99 1.75
C ARG A 330 -6.15 7.37 2.34
N SER A 331 -7.05 8.18 2.86
CA SER A 331 -8.17 7.72 3.69
C SER A 331 -9.47 7.55 2.91
N GLY A 332 -9.63 8.25 1.78
CA GLY A 332 -10.86 8.28 0.98
C GLY A 332 -11.37 6.90 0.56
N PRO A 333 -10.53 6.00 -0.02
CA PRO A 333 -10.98 4.68 -0.47
C PRO A 333 -11.56 3.82 0.66
N MET A 334 -10.95 3.86 1.86
CA MET A 334 -11.43 3.13 3.03
C MET A 334 -12.77 3.70 3.52
N LEU A 335 -12.87 5.00 3.63
CA LEU A 335 -14.08 5.69 4.09
C LEU A 335 -15.26 5.43 3.15
N VAL A 336 -15.11 5.65 1.84
CA VAL A 336 -16.19 5.43 0.87
C VAL A 336 -16.60 3.96 0.85
N ARG A 337 -15.66 3.01 0.78
CA ARG A 337 -15.96 1.58 0.80
C ARG A 337 -16.68 1.15 2.08
N THR A 338 -16.28 1.67 3.23
CA THR A 338 -16.93 1.33 4.51
C THR A 338 -18.34 1.89 4.57
N LEU A 339 -18.56 3.14 4.17
CA LEU A 339 -19.88 3.74 4.07
C LEU A 339 -20.79 2.93 3.16
N GLN A 340 -20.32 2.57 1.96
CA GLN A 340 -21.08 1.75 1.00
C GLN A 340 -21.40 0.36 1.57
N ARG A 341 -20.44 -0.29 2.25
CA ARG A 341 -20.65 -1.58 2.94
C ARG A 341 -21.74 -1.48 4.01
N TYR A 342 -21.90 -0.34 4.65
CA TYR A 342 -22.93 -0.06 5.63
C TYR A 342 -24.26 0.38 4.98
N GLY A 343 -24.34 0.38 3.65
CA GLY A 343 -25.55 0.74 2.90
C GLY A 343 -25.76 2.24 2.72
N VAL A 344 -24.73 3.05 2.95
CA VAL A 344 -24.76 4.50 2.74
C VAL A 344 -24.25 4.83 1.35
N ALA A 345 -25.06 5.54 0.56
CA ALA A 345 -24.59 6.12 -0.70
C ALA A 345 -23.56 7.21 -0.38
N ALA A 346 -22.30 6.96 -0.69
CA ALA A 346 -21.19 7.86 -0.44
C ALA A 346 -20.31 7.98 -1.68
N THR A 347 -19.89 9.19 -1.98
CA THR A 347 -19.03 9.50 -3.13
C THR A 347 -17.96 10.53 -2.77
N GLY A 348 -16.90 10.55 -3.55
CA GLY A 348 -15.81 11.52 -3.41
C GLY A 348 -15.02 11.62 -4.71
N SER A 349 -14.20 12.65 -4.84
CA SER A 349 -13.26 12.77 -5.98
C SER A 349 -12.00 11.92 -5.71
N ILE A 350 -12.19 10.60 -5.55
CA ILE A 350 -11.12 9.66 -5.22
C ILE A 350 -10.48 9.17 -6.50
N ARG A 351 -9.19 9.44 -6.65
CA ARG A 351 -8.41 8.95 -7.79
C ARG A 351 -7.56 7.76 -7.38
N VAL A 352 -7.56 6.74 -8.23
CA VAL A 352 -6.74 5.53 -8.06
C VAL A 352 -5.89 5.32 -9.31
N PRO A 353 -4.67 4.76 -9.17
CA PRO A 353 -3.87 4.38 -10.33
C PRO A 353 -4.64 3.41 -11.22
N VAL A 354 -4.60 3.63 -12.52
CA VAL A 354 -5.19 2.71 -13.51
C VAL A 354 -4.64 1.30 -13.32
N ALA A 355 -3.38 1.17 -12.95
CA ALA A 355 -2.74 -0.11 -12.60
C ALA A 355 -3.46 -0.90 -11.47
N HIS A 356 -4.37 -0.28 -10.72
CA HIS A 356 -5.19 -0.97 -9.70
C HIS A 356 -6.51 -1.53 -10.26
N THR A 357 -6.89 -1.19 -11.48
CA THR A 357 -8.06 -1.76 -12.17
C THR A 357 -7.70 -3.08 -12.83
N ALA A 358 -8.68 -3.92 -13.19
CA ALA A 358 -8.42 -5.18 -13.86
C ALA A 358 -7.81 -4.97 -15.25
N LEU A 359 -8.40 -4.07 -16.03
CA LEU A 359 -7.88 -3.67 -17.34
C LEU A 359 -6.48 -3.07 -17.26
N GLY A 360 -6.25 -2.16 -16.32
CA GLY A 360 -4.96 -1.49 -16.16
C GLY A 360 -3.82 -2.43 -15.78
N ARG A 361 -4.08 -3.36 -14.85
CA ARG A 361 -3.11 -4.42 -14.49
C ARG A 361 -2.73 -5.26 -15.70
N ALA A 362 -3.73 -5.68 -16.47
CA ALA A 362 -3.50 -6.49 -17.65
C ALA A 362 -2.69 -5.74 -18.71
N LEU A 363 -3.03 -4.47 -18.97
CA LEU A 363 -2.34 -3.64 -19.96
C LEU A 363 -0.90 -3.31 -19.55
N LEU A 364 -0.68 -3.00 -18.27
CA LEU A 364 0.67 -2.78 -17.72
C LEU A 364 1.52 -4.05 -17.79
N ALA A 365 0.93 -5.19 -17.45
CA ALA A 365 1.61 -6.48 -17.53
C ALA A 365 1.96 -6.84 -18.97
N LEU A 366 1.06 -6.61 -19.94
CA LEU A 366 1.34 -6.74 -21.37
C LEU A 366 2.49 -5.83 -21.81
N ALA A 367 2.46 -4.56 -21.42
CA ALA A 367 3.51 -3.60 -21.76
C ALA A 367 4.87 -4.03 -21.19
N ARG A 368 4.92 -4.49 -19.94
CA ARG A 368 6.15 -5.01 -19.33
C ARG A 368 6.65 -6.26 -20.08
N CYS A 369 5.80 -7.25 -20.32
CA CYS A 369 6.18 -8.46 -21.08
C CYS A 369 6.68 -8.18 -22.49
N ALA A 370 6.19 -7.12 -23.14
CA ALA A 370 6.57 -6.76 -24.49
C ALA A 370 7.82 -5.87 -24.56
N LEU A 371 7.98 -4.94 -23.62
CA LEU A 371 8.90 -3.81 -23.72
C LEU A 371 10.03 -3.82 -22.66
N ASP A 372 9.86 -4.53 -21.52
CA ASP A 372 10.92 -4.65 -20.50
C ASP A 372 11.59 -6.03 -20.57
N PRO A 373 12.89 -6.10 -20.89
CA PRO A 373 13.63 -7.36 -20.86
C PRO A 373 13.67 -8.06 -19.50
N ARG A 374 13.38 -7.33 -18.41
CA ARG A 374 13.37 -7.84 -17.04
C ARG A 374 11.97 -8.22 -16.55
N ALA A 375 10.98 -8.26 -17.46
CA ALA A 375 9.61 -8.64 -17.11
C ALA A 375 9.58 -10.01 -16.42
N SER A 376 8.75 -10.13 -15.40
CA SER A 376 8.63 -11.32 -14.57
C SER A 376 7.59 -12.31 -15.11
N ALA A 377 7.70 -13.57 -14.70
CA ALA A 377 6.66 -14.57 -14.94
C ALA A 377 5.32 -14.14 -14.32
N SER A 378 5.35 -13.38 -13.21
CA SER A 378 4.15 -12.81 -12.60
C SER A 378 3.47 -11.78 -13.51
N ASP A 379 4.22 -10.99 -14.28
CA ASP A 379 3.63 -10.08 -15.26
C ASP A 379 2.91 -10.86 -16.36
N LEU A 380 3.53 -11.94 -16.87
CA LEU A 380 2.86 -12.79 -17.87
C LEU A 380 1.55 -13.39 -17.32
N LEU A 381 1.56 -13.93 -16.09
CA LEU A 381 0.37 -14.48 -15.46
C LEU A 381 -0.70 -13.41 -15.21
N ALA A 382 -0.30 -12.20 -14.79
CA ALA A 382 -1.21 -11.09 -14.60
C ALA A 382 -1.91 -10.68 -15.90
N TYR A 383 -1.18 -10.64 -17.00
CA TYR A 383 -1.76 -10.39 -18.33
C TYR A 383 -2.73 -11.49 -18.75
N LEU A 384 -2.31 -12.76 -18.66
CA LEU A 384 -3.14 -13.90 -19.06
C LEU A 384 -4.43 -14.05 -18.22
N ARG A 385 -4.42 -13.57 -16.97
CA ARG A 385 -5.60 -13.54 -16.08
C ARG A 385 -6.54 -12.37 -16.33
N ALA A 386 -6.31 -11.57 -17.37
CA ALA A 386 -7.24 -10.50 -17.73
C ALA A 386 -8.65 -11.05 -17.95
N PRO A 387 -9.71 -10.43 -17.41
CA PRO A 387 -11.08 -10.89 -17.58
C PRO A 387 -11.45 -11.05 -19.07
N GLY A 388 -12.00 -12.20 -19.42
CA GLY A 388 -12.43 -12.50 -20.79
C GLY A 388 -11.32 -12.79 -21.80
N LEU A 389 -10.04 -12.70 -21.41
CA LEU A 389 -8.93 -12.99 -22.33
C LEU A 389 -8.81 -14.48 -22.64
N LEU A 390 -9.10 -15.34 -21.67
CA LEU A 390 -9.18 -16.79 -21.82
C LEU A 390 -10.52 -17.31 -21.27
N ASP A 391 -11.06 -18.37 -21.87
CA ASP A 391 -12.35 -18.95 -21.49
C ASP A 391 -12.33 -19.61 -20.11
N SER A 392 -11.16 -20.02 -19.63
CA SER A 392 -11.00 -20.71 -18.34
C SER A 392 -9.71 -20.29 -17.64
N PRO A 393 -9.70 -20.11 -16.32
CA PRO A 393 -8.50 -19.85 -15.53
C PRO A 393 -7.62 -21.10 -15.32
N ALA A 394 -8.18 -22.32 -15.47
CA ALA A 394 -7.48 -23.55 -15.13
C ALA A 394 -6.14 -23.77 -15.86
N PRO A 395 -5.98 -23.46 -17.17
CA PRO A 395 -4.69 -23.57 -17.83
C PRO A 395 -3.64 -22.58 -17.29
N ILE A 396 -4.09 -21.39 -16.85
CA ILE A 396 -3.20 -20.36 -16.27
C ILE A 396 -2.74 -20.81 -14.89
N ASP A 397 -3.62 -21.38 -14.09
CA ASP A 397 -3.28 -21.90 -12.76
C ASP A 397 -2.32 -23.09 -12.86
N ALA A 398 -2.53 -23.98 -13.84
CA ALA A 398 -1.58 -25.04 -14.14
C ALA A 398 -0.20 -24.50 -14.56
N LEU A 399 -0.17 -23.48 -15.41
CA LEU A 399 1.07 -22.80 -15.79
C LEU A 399 1.74 -22.15 -14.57
N ALA A 400 0.98 -21.46 -13.71
CA ALA A 400 1.50 -20.84 -12.51
C ALA A 400 2.15 -21.86 -11.56
N ALA A 401 1.48 -23.01 -11.37
CA ALA A 401 2.01 -24.12 -10.57
C ALA A 401 3.29 -24.70 -11.16
N GLU A 402 3.36 -24.86 -12.49
CA GLU A 402 4.54 -25.36 -13.17
C GLU A 402 5.72 -24.39 -13.09
N LEU A 403 5.47 -23.09 -13.26
CA LEU A 403 6.48 -22.04 -13.11
C LEU A 403 7.05 -22.01 -11.70
N ALA A 404 6.17 -22.12 -10.68
CA ALA A 404 6.58 -22.19 -9.28
C ALA A 404 7.45 -23.42 -9.01
N ARG A 405 7.02 -24.61 -9.47
CA ARG A 405 7.78 -25.86 -9.29
C ARG A 405 9.16 -25.80 -9.93
N ARG A 406 9.31 -25.15 -11.08
CA ARG A 406 10.58 -25.01 -11.81
C ARG A 406 11.40 -23.81 -11.39
N GLY A 407 10.92 -22.96 -10.50
CA GLY A 407 11.60 -21.72 -10.09
C GLY A 407 11.79 -20.72 -11.23
N ILE A 408 10.88 -20.72 -12.22
CA ILE A 408 10.97 -19.82 -13.37
C ILE A 408 10.38 -18.46 -12.99
N THR A 409 11.21 -17.44 -13.05
CA THR A 409 10.84 -16.06 -12.64
C THR A 409 10.79 -15.08 -13.80
N ALA A 410 11.44 -15.35 -14.93
CA ALA A 410 11.46 -14.47 -16.10
C ALA A 410 10.28 -14.73 -17.03
N ALA A 411 9.65 -13.67 -17.56
CA ALA A 411 8.52 -13.76 -18.49
C ALA A 411 8.89 -14.49 -19.79
N VAL A 412 10.11 -14.31 -20.31
CA VAL A 412 10.57 -14.94 -21.54
C VAL A 412 10.61 -16.47 -21.44
N ASP A 413 11.02 -16.99 -20.29
CA ASP A 413 11.09 -18.43 -20.05
C ASP A 413 9.69 -19.00 -19.72
N ALA A 414 8.88 -18.24 -18.96
CA ALA A 414 7.48 -18.58 -18.71
C ALA A 414 6.67 -18.70 -20.01
N ARG A 415 6.91 -17.80 -20.97
CA ARG A 415 6.26 -17.82 -22.30
C ARG A 415 6.58 -19.09 -23.09
N ARG A 416 7.77 -19.67 -22.93
CA ARG A 416 8.13 -20.93 -23.58
C ARG A 416 7.30 -22.10 -23.09
N LEU A 417 6.96 -22.12 -21.79
CA LEU A 417 6.08 -23.14 -21.20
C LEU A 417 4.61 -22.91 -21.53
N ALA A 418 4.21 -21.68 -21.77
CA ALA A 418 2.84 -21.30 -22.12
C ALA A 418 2.39 -21.74 -23.53
N ARG A 419 3.20 -22.51 -24.28
CA ARG A 419 2.91 -22.94 -25.69
C ARG A 419 1.64 -23.77 -25.84
N GLY A 420 1.12 -24.35 -24.75
CA GLY A 420 -0.15 -25.08 -24.75
C GLY A 420 -1.39 -24.19 -24.58
N LEU A 421 -1.21 -22.88 -24.36
CA LEU A 421 -2.29 -21.90 -24.28
C LEU A 421 -2.70 -21.40 -25.67
N PRO A 422 -3.90 -20.80 -25.83
CA PRO A 422 -4.28 -20.13 -27.06
C PRO A 422 -3.22 -19.12 -27.52
N ALA A 423 -2.91 -19.13 -28.82
CA ALA A 423 -1.83 -18.33 -29.37
C ALA A 423 -2.08 -16.81 -29.30
N ALA A 424 -3.33 -16.37 -29.48
CA ALA A 424 -3.70 -14.97 -29.60
C ALA A 424 -3.23 -14.04 -28.46
N PRO A 425 -3.34 -14.40 -27.16
CA PRO A 425 -2.77 -13.59 -26.09
C PRO A 425 -1.24 -13.52 -26.11
N LEU A 426 -0.56 -14.59 -26.50
CA LEU A 426 0.90 -14.62 -26.59
C LEU A 426 1.41 -13.84 -27.81
N ASP A 427 0.66 -13.88 -28.92
CA ASP A 427 0.96 -13.11 -30.15
C ASP A 427 0.78 -11.62 -29.91
N ALA A 428 -0.12 -11.22 -29.02
CA ALA A 428 -0.31 -9.82 -28.62
C ALA A 428 0.97 -9.22 -27.99
N ILE A 429 1.69 -9.98 -27.19
CA ILE A 429 2.98 -9.55 -26.62
C ILE A 429 3.97 -9.26 -27.74
N GLU A 430 4.03 -10.16 -28.75
CA GLU A 430 4.92 -9.99 -29.90
C GLU A 430 4.49 -8.81 -30.78
N ALA A 431 3.19 -8.63 -30.98
CA ALA A 431 2.65 -7.52 -31.76
C ALA A 431 3.00 -6.15 -31.14
N VAL A 432 2.92 -6.01 -29.82
CA VAL A 432 3.33 -4.77 -29.12
C VAL A 432 4.84 -4.59 -29.22
N ARG A 433 5.63 -5.66 -29.06
CA ARG A 433 7.09 -5.63 -29.10
C ARG A 433 7.63 -5.19 -30.47
N THR A 434 7.01 -5.67 -31.55
CA THR A 434 7.46 -5.41 -32.93
C THR A 434 6.76 -4.24 -33.59
N ALA A 435 5.80 -3.63 -32.91
CA ALA A 435 5.05 -2.50 -33.44
C ALA A 435 5.97 -1.31 -33.79
N PRO A 436 5.78 -0.65 -34.94
CA PRO A 436 6.48 0.59 -35.24
C PRO A 436 6.26 1.67 -34.20
N ASP A 437 5.08 1.70 -33.60
CA ASP A 437 4.72 2.55 -32.46
C ASP A 437 4.02 1.71 -31.39
N PRO A 438 4.72 1.35 -30.30
CA PRO A 438 4.12 0.59 -29.21
C PRO A 438 2.95 1.29 -28.50
N ALA A 439 2.90 2.64 -28.48
CA ALA A 439 1.78 3.38 -27.89
C ALA A 439 0.49 3.12 -28.65
N VAL A 440 0.53 3.10 -29.97
CA VAL A 440 -0.63 2.79 -30.82
C VAL A 440 -1.08 1.33 -30.63
N ALA A 441 -0.13 0.39 -30.52
CA ALA A 441 -0.43 -1.00 -30.27
C ALA A 441 -1.08 -1.20 -28.90
N LEU A 442 -0.56 -0.55 -27.84
CA LEU A 442 -1.15 -0.57 -26.49
C LEU A 442 -2.55 0.05 -26.46
N ALA A 443 -2.77 1.14 -27.18
CA ALA A 443 -4.11 1.74 -27.31
C ALA A 443 -5.11 0.77 -27.99
N GLY A 444 -4.66 0.02 -28.99
CA GLY A 444 -5.43 -1.04 -29.63
C GLY A 444 -5.80 -2.16 -28.64
N HIS A 445 -4.82 -2.59 -27.83
CA HIS A 445 -5.03 -3.63 -26.81
C HIS A 445 -5.90 -3.18 -25.64
N ALA A 446 -5.84 -1.91 -25.23
CA ALA A 446 -6.76 -1.37 -24.22
C ALA A 446 -8.22 -1.49 -24.67
N ARG A 447 -8.50 -1.19 -25.95
CA ARG A 447 -9.84 -1.39 -26.52
C ARG A 447 -10.22 -2.88 -26.62
N LEU A 448 -9.29 -3.74 -27.01
CA LEU A 448 -9.51 -5.18 -27.07
C LEU A 448 -9.86 -5.75 -25.68
N LEU A 449 -9.05 -5.46 -24.68
CA LEU A 449 -9.26 -5.92 -23.29
C LEU A 449 -10.61 -5.45 -22.75
N LEU A 450 -11.00 -4.21 -23.02
CA LEU A 450 -12.33 -3.71 -22.66
C LEU A 450 -13.44 -4.47 -23.39
N ALA A 451 -13.26 -4.81 -24.65
CA ALA A 451 -14.26 -5.54 -25.44
C ALA A 451 -14.42 -7.00 -24.96
N VAL A 452 -13.32 -7.68 -24.67
CA VAL A 452 -13.37 -9.10 -24.25
C VAL A 452 -13.83 -9.27 -22.81
N SER A 453 -13.63 -8.27 -21.94
CA SER A 453 -14.14 -8.30 -20.57
C SER A 453 -15.67 -8.19 -20.48
N ARG A 454 -16.36 -7.86 -21.57
CA ARG A 454 -17.81 -7.66 -21.65
C ARG A 454 -18.46 -8.61 -22.63
N PRO A 455 -18.64 -9.90 -22.27
CA PRO A 455 -19.35 -10.81 -23.13
C PRO A 455 -20.85 -10.58 -23.07
N GLY A 456 -21.42 -9.92 -24.07
CA GLY A 456 -22.85 -9.75 -24.27
C GLY A 456 -23.40 -8.33 -24.07
N GLU A 457 -24.64 -8.11 -24.50
CA GLU A 457 -25.41 -6.88 -24.33
C GLU A 457 -26.03 -6.83 -22.91
N ALA A 458 -25.22 -6.69 -21.86
CA ALA A 458 -25.77 -6.46 -20.54
C ALA A 458 -26.35 -5.04 -20.45
N ALA A 459 -27.60 -4.93 -20.05
CA ALA A 459 -28.32 -3.65 -19.95
C ALA A 459 -27.76 -2.74 -18.85
N LYS A 460 -26.95 -3.26 -17.91
CA LYS A 460 -26.33 -2.49 -16.84
C LYS A 460 -24.92 -3.04 -16.55
N LEU A 461 -23.96 -2.15 -16.54
CA LEU A 461 -22.59 -2.48 -16.17
C LEU A 461 -22.46 -2.69 -14.66
N THR A 462 -21.58 -3.56 -14.25
CA THR A 462 -21.12 -3.64 -12.87
C THR A 462 -20.20 -2.45 -12.55
N ALA A 463 -20.03 -2.14 -11.28
CA ALA A 463 -19.13 -1.06 -10.85
C ALA A 463 -17.67 -1.28 -11.33
N GLU A 464 -17.22 -2.54 -11.39
CA GLU A 464 -15.90 -2.91 -11.89
C GLU A 464 -15.77 -2.68 -13.40
N GLU A 465 -16.79 -3.04 -14.18
CA GLU A 465 -16.83 -2.79 -15.64
C GLU A 465 -16.89 -1.30 -15.96
N GLU A 466 -17.61 -0.50 -15.17
CA GLU A 466 -17.63 0.94 -15.28
C GLU A 466 -16.26 1.56 -14.98
N LEU A 467 -15.58 1.05 -13.94
CA LEU A 467 -14.23 1.49 -13.60
C LEU A 467 -13.23 1.14 -14.70
N ASP A 468 -13.29 -0.09 -15.25
CA ASP A 468 -12.45 -0.50 -16.36
C ASP A 468 -12.70 0.32 -17.64
N ALA A 469 -13.95 0.74 -17.88
CA ALA A 469 -14.28 1.65 -18.99
C ALA A 469 -13.64 3.03 -18.80
N ARG A 470 -13.75 3.60 -17.60
CA ARG A 470 -13.09 4.87 -17.28
C ARG A 470 -11.56 4.74 -17.37
N ALA A 471 -11.01 3.63 -16.90
CA ALA A 471 -9.57 3.32 -17.01
C ALA A 471 -9.10 3.25 -18.47
N ALA A 472 -9.85 2.55 -19.33
CA ALA A 472 -9.55 2.49 -20.75
C ALA A 472 -9.57 3.88 -21.40
N ALA A 473 -10.59 4.68 -21.10
CA ALA A 473 -10.69 6.05 -21.63
C ALA A 473 -9.52 6.92 -21.16
N ALA A 474 -9.15 6.86 -19.88
CA ALA A 474 -8.01 7.59 -19.33
C ALA A 474 -6.68 7.19 -20.01
N VAL A 475 -6.46 5.89 -20.21
CA VAL A 475 -5.28 5.38 -20.93
C VAL A 475 -5.23 5.88 -22.37
N LEU A 476 -6.35 5.80 -23.10
CA LEU A 476 -6.43 6.25 -24.50
C LEU A 476 -6.14 7.74 -24.65
N VAL A 477 -6.70 8.55 -23.76
CA VAL A 477 -6.44 10.00 -23.72
C VAL A 477 -4.96 10.26 -23.40
N ALA A 478 -4.40 9.61 -22.38
CA ALA A 478 -3.04 9.82 -21.96
C ALA A 478 -2.01 9.41 -23.05
N LEU A 479 -2.23 8.29 -23.74
CA LEU A 479 -1.40 7.88 -24.85
C LEU A 479 -1.47 8.88 -26.03
N ALA A 480 -2.67 9.35 -26.36
CA ALA A 480 -2.86 10.33 -27.43
C ALA A 480 -2.21 11.69 -27.10
N GLU A 481 -2.42 12.21 -25.89
CA GLU A 481 -1.81 13.46 -25.42
C GLU A 481 -0.28 13.39 -25.40
N SER A 482 0.27 12.28 -24.92
CA SER A 482 1.70 12.07 -24.86
C SER A 482 2.32 11.98 -26.26
N ALA A 483 1.69 11.26 -27.19
CA ALA A 483 2.13 11.14 -28.58
C ALA A 483 2.12 12.48 -29.32
N ALA A 484 1.23 13.41 -28.96
CA ALA A 484 1.17 14.76 -29.55
C ALA A 484 2.39 15.65 -29.17
N VAL A 485 3.17 15.27 -28.16
CA VAL A 485 4.37 16.00 -27.73
C VAL A 485 5.64 15.37 -28.31
N HIS A 486 5.82 14.05 -28.13
CA HIS A 486 6.93 13.29 -28.71
C HIS A 486 6.66 11.79 -28.66
N ARG A 487 7.41 11.04 -29.48
CA ARG A 487 7.37 9.58 -29.45
C ARG A 487 8.02 9.07 -28.15
N MET A 488 7.27 8.27 -27.41
CA MET A 488 7.71 7.72 -26.12
C MET A 488 8.68 6.53 -26.28
N ALA A 489 9.68 6.48 -25.42
CA ALA A 489 10.51 5.30 -25.24
C ALA A 489 9.73 4.19 -24.50
N PRO A 490 10.12 2.90 -24.66
CA PRO A 490 9.48 1.78 -23.96
C PRO A 490 9.33 1.98 -22.45
N ALA A 491 10.36 2.46 -21.76
CA ALA A 491 10.32 2.72 -20.32
C ALA A 491 9.34 3.82 -19.95
N GLU A 492 9.22 4.86 -20.77
CA GLU A 492 8.27 5.96 -20.54
C GLU A 492 6.82 5.51 -20.71
N LEU A 493 6.54 4.54 -21.61
CA LEU A 493 5.21 3.96 -21.76
C LEU A 493 4.78 3.14 -20.53
N ILE A 494 5.70 2.33 -20.00
CA ILE A 494 5.45 1.56 -18.78
C ILE A 494 5.18 2.52 -17.61
N GLU A 495 6.04 3.52 -17.41
CA GLU A 495 5.87 4.51 -16.35
C GLU A 495 4.57 5.31 -16.49
N LEU A 496 4.19 5.66 -17.72
CA LEU A 496 2.91 6.31 -17.98
C LEU A 496 1.74 5.45 -17.48
N LEU A 497 1.72 4.16 -17.84
CA LEU A 497 0.66 3.24 -17.40
C LEU A 497 0.63 3.03 -15.88
N GLU A 498 1.77 3.16 -15.20
CA GLU A 498 1.87 3.08 -13.73
C GLU A 498 1.31 4.34 -13.04
N THR A 499 1.42 5.49 -13.68
CA THR A 499 1.13 6.80 -13.07
C THR A 499 -0.22 7.39 -13.46
N ILE A 500 -0.86 6.93 -14.53
CA ILE A 500 -2.22 7.38 -14.90
C ILE A 500 -3.19 7.06 -13.77
N GLU A 501 -3.99 8.04 -13.40
CA GLU A 501 -5.05 7.88 -12.41
C GLU A 501 -6.44 8.00 -13.06
N VAL A 502 -7.41 7.31 -12.46
CA VAL A 502 -8.82 7.32 -12.84
C VAL A 502 -9.70 7.57 -11.62
N ASP A 503 -10.81 8.25 -11.80
CA ASP A 503 -11.79 8.41 -10.72
C ASP A 503 -12.46 7.08 -10.39
N LEU A 504 -12.43 6.71 -9.09
CA LEU A 504 -12.95 5.43 -8.61
C LEU A 504 -14.46 5.31 -8.83
N ASP A 505 -15.23 6.36 -8.49
CA ASP A 505 -16.70 6.34 -8.48
C ASP A 505 -17.34 7.28 -9.52
N GLY A 506 -16.57 7.86 -10.43
CA GLY A 506 -17.07 8.82 -11.42
C GLY A 506 -17.28 10.24 -10.87
N GLY A 507 -16.93 10.48 -9.62
CA GLY A 507 -17.02 11.78 -8.95
C GLY A 507 -18.24 11.97 -8.03
N PRO A 508 -18.39 13.13 -7.39
CA PRO A 508 -19.47 13.40 -6.44
C PRO A 508 -20.87 13.34 -7.07
N GLU A 509 -21.75 12.55 -6.48
CA GLU A 509 -23.15 12.43 -6.90
C GLU A 509 -24.08 13.26 -6.01
N PRO A 510 -25.05 14.02 -6.59
CA PRO A 510 -26.05 14.72 -5.80
C PRO A 510 -26.88 13.78 -4.92
N GLY A 511 -27.08 14.14 -3.66
CA GLY A 511 -27.89 13.35 -2.73
C GLY A 511 -27.17 12.18 -2.07
N SER A 512 -25.85 12.02 -2.31
CA SER A 512 -24.98 11.10 -1.56
C SER A 512 -24.21 11.83 -0.46
N VAL A 513 -23.70 11.07 0.52
CA VAL A 513 -22.74 11.57 1.52
C VAL A 513 -21.43 11.92 0.81
N LEU A 514 -20.96 13.14 0.99
CA LEU A 514 -19.72 13.59 0.38
C LEU A 514 -18.53 13.21 1.27
N VAL A 515 -17.52 12.55 0.69
CA VAL A 515 -16.19 12.38 1.30
C VAL A 515 -15.23 13.33 0.59
N ALA A 516 -14.61 14.25 1.33
CA ALA A 516 -13.91 15.38 0.75
C ALA A 516 -12.68 15.83 1.54
N GLU A 517 -11.80 16.59 0.91
CA GLU A 517 -10.76 17.37 1.59
C GLU A 517 -11.30 18.73 2.07
N PRO A 518 -10.67 19.39 3.05
CA PRO A 518 -11.17 20.63 3.65
C PRO A 518 -11.51 21.75 2.65
N LEU A 519 -10.71 21.93 1.60
CA LEU A 519 -10.93 22.98 0.63
C LEU A 519 -12.09 22.70 -0.35
N ALA A 520 -12.47 21.44 -0.51
CA ALA A 520 -13.56 21.09 -1.42
C ALA A 520 -14.95 21.49 -0.88
N ILE A 521 -15.06 21.80 0.41
CA ILE A 521 -16.33 22.16 1.05
C ILE A 521 -16.50 23.65 1.35
N ARG A 522 -15.52 24.47 1.00
CA ARG A 522 -15.42 25.88 1.40
C ARG A 522 -16.62 26.78 1.00
N ALA A 523 -17.27 26.43 -0.10
CA ALA A 523 -18.43 27.16 -0.62
C ALA A 523 -19.78 26.56 -0.20
N ARG A 524 -19.79 25.47 0.61
CA ARG A 524 -20.99 24.70 0.95
C ARG A 524 -21.17 24.64 2.46
N ARG A 525 -22.40 24.34 2.91
CA ARG A 525 -22.74 24.07 4.32
C ARG A 525 -23.38 22.70 4.43
N PHE A 526 -23.23 22.09 5.59
CA PHE A 526 -23.74 20.77 5.89
C PHE A 526 -24.35 20.75 7.30
N ARG A 527 -25.42 20.02 7.47
CA ARG A 527 -25.99 19.84 8.83
C ARG A 527 -25.01 19.03 9.72
N ARG A 528 -24.37 18.01 9.16
CA ARG A 528 -23.40 17.15 9.83
C ARG A 528 -22.04 17.24 9.16
N VAL A 529 -21.04 17.56 9.92
CA VAL A 529 -19.64 17.55 9.48
C VAL A 529 -18.86 16.59 10.36
N LEU A 530 -18.20 15.60 9.77
CA LEU A 530 -17.31 14.66 10.44
C LEU A 530 -15.88 14.90 9.91
N VAL A 531 -14.96 15.22 10.83
CA VAL A 531 -13.54 15.43 10.50
C VAL A 531 -12.77 14.20 10.94
N ALA A 532 -12.30 13.43 9.96
CA ALA A 532 -11.57 12.18 10.16
C ALA A 532 -10.05 12.40 10.26
N GLY A 533 -9.36 11.48 10.92
CA GLY A 533 -7.91 11.46 10.95
C GLY A 533 -7.29 12.59 11.78
N MET A 534 -7.93 12.98 12.88
CA MET A 534 -7.37 13.98 13.82
C MET A 534 -6.22 13.38 14.63
N CYS A 535 -5.14 12.99 13.91
CA CYS A 535 -3.94 12.38 14.45
C CYS A 535 -2.71 13.26 14.18
N GLU A 536 -1.71 13.15 15.05
CA GLU A 536 -0.41 13.79 14.84
C GLU A 536 0.21 13.30 13.53
N GLY A 537 0.76 14.23 12.73
CA GLY A 537 1.31 13.91 11.40
C GLY A 537 0.29 13.61 10.31
N GLU A 538 -1.02 13.77 10.58
CA GLU A 538 -2.07 13.65 9.59
C GLU A 538 -2.89 14.95 9.47
N PHE A 539 -3.44 15.45 10.56
CA PHE A 539 -4.06 16.75 10.62
C PHE A 539 -3.75 17.46 11.96
N PRO A 540 -2.85 18.45 11.99
CA PRO A 540 -2.15 19.09 10.86
C PRO A 540 -1.24 18.11 10.11
N SER A 541 -1.17 18.27 8.78
CA SER A 541 -0.22 17.50 7.98
C SER A 541 1.21 17.91 8.35
N PRO A 542 2.19 17.00 8.28
CA PRO A 542 3.57 17.41 8.46
C PRO A 542 3.97 18.40 7.38
N VAL A 543 4.90 19.28 7.70
CA VAL A 543 5.57 20.07 6.69
C VAL A 543 6.19 19.08 5.72
N GLN A 544 5.71 19.02 4.48
CA GLN A 544 6.39 18.22 3.47
C GLN A 544 7.80 18.79 3.38
N ASP A 545 8.81 17.93 3.45
CA ASP A 545 10.20 18.32 3.19
C ASP A 545 10.18 19.22 1.97
N GLY A 546 10.57 20.49 2.17
CA GLY A 546 10.38 21.57 1.19
C GLY A 546 10.96 21.17 -0.17
N ASP A 547 10.77 22.01 -1.17
CA ASP A 547 11.29 21.80 -2.52
C ASP A 547 12.67 21.13 -2.48
N PRO A 548 12.81 19.92 -3.04
CA PRO A 548 14.07 19.16 -3.00
C PRO A 548 15.26 19.91 -3.61
N PHE A 549 14.98 20.93 -4.44
CA PHE A 549 16.01 21.78 -5.05
C PHE A 549 16.39 22.96 -4.18
N LEU A 550 15.40 23.70 -3.69
CA LEU A 550 15.60 24.93 -2.92
C LEU A 550 14.85 24.83 -1.59
N GLY A 551 15.40 24.04 -0.65
CA GLY A 551 14.91 23.99 0.71
C GLY A 551 14.95 25.37 1.38
N GLU A 552 14.26 25.53 2.49
CA GLU A 552 14.01 26.80 3.18
C GLU A 552 15.27 27.64 3.42
N GLU A 553 16.36 27.03 3.88
CA GLU A 553 17.63 27.72 4.09
C GLU A 553 18.20 28.29 2.79
N ARG A 554 18.17 27.49 1.70
CA ARG A 554 18.65 27.93 0.38
C ARG A 554 17.78 29.05 -0.20
N ARG A 555 16.48 29.06 0.05
CA ARG A 555 15.54 30.13 -0.35
C ARG A 555 15.88 31.44 0.35
N ARG A 556 16.16 31.41 1.65
CA ARG A 556 16.59 32.56 2.43
C ARG A 556 17.94 33.12 1.92
N GLU A 557 18.93 32.23 1.71
CA GLU A 557 20.21 32.61 1.14
C GLU A 557 20.03 33.23 -0.26
N LEU A 558 19.16 32.64 -1.11
CA LEU A 558 18.87 33.16 -2.45
C LEU A 558 18.24 34.56 -2.40
N ALA A 559 17.29 34.77 -1.51
CA ALA A 559 16.65 36.07 -1.31
C ALA A 559 17.66 37.14 -0.85
N LEU A 560 18.53 36.80 0.10
CA LEU A 560 19.59 37.70 0.59
C LEU A 560 20.63 38.05 -0.50
N ALA A 561 21.01 37.04 -1.31
CA ALA A 561 22.03 37.21 -2.33
C ALA A 561 21.57 37.94 -3.60
N SER A 562 20.30 37.89 -3.92
CA SER A 562 19.76 38.30 -5.22
C SER A 562 18.50 39.18 -5.16
N GLY A 563 17.88 39.31 -4.01
CA GLY A 563 16.56 39.95 -3.87
C GLY A 563 15.41 39.15 -4.48
N LEU A 564 15.67 37.91 -4.95
CA LEU A 564 14.60 37.01 -5.45
C LEU A 564 13.97 36.25 -4.27
N VAL A 565 12.79 36.68 -3.85
CA VAL A 565 12.00 35.98 -2.85
C VAL A 565 11.14 34.93 -3.55
N LEU A 566 11.40 33.67 -3.26
CA LEU A 566 10.48 32.55 -3.58
C LEU A 566 9.63 32.33 -2.33
N ARG A 567 8.34 32.06 -2.52
CA ARG A 567 7.40 31.93 -1.39
C ARG A 567 7.89 30.83 -0.44
N ASP A 568 7.99 31.16 0.84
CA ASP A 568 8.35 30.21 1.89
C ASP A 568 7.09 29.54 2.46
N ASP A 569 7.22 28.27 2.86
CA ASP A 569 6.19 27.55 3.62
C ASP A 569 6.18 27.93 5.12
N TYR A 570 6.68 29.13 5.47
CA TYR A 570 6.70 29.62 6.87
C TYR A 570 5.32 29.59 7.56
N ASP A 571 4.25 29.66 6.76
CA ASP A 571 2.90 29.67 7.24
C ASP A 571 2.17 28.34 7.13
N HIS A 572 2.91 27.19 7.07
CA HIS A 572 2.26 25.89 6.96
C HIS A 572 1.25 25.64 8.11
N LEU A 573 1.65 25.91 9.34
CA LEU A 573 0.76 25.77 10.49
C LEU A 573 -0.43 26.72 10.42
N ALA A 574 -0.23 27.97 9.99
CA ALA A 574 -1.33 28.92 9.80
C ALA A 574 -2.33 28.45 8.72
N ARG A 575 -1.82 27.81 7.65
CA ARG A 575 -2.69 27.17 6.64
C ARG A 575 -3.46 25.99 7.21
N GLU A 576 -2.83 25.11 7.98
CA GLU A 576 -3.49 23.98 8.62
C GLU A 576 -4.54 24.44 9.65
N ARG A 577 -4.26 25.50 10.42
CA ARG A 577 -5.25 26.15 11.31
C ARG A 577 -6.46 26.66 10.52
N TYR A 578 -6.23 27.31 9.40
CA TYR A 578 -7.33 27.72 8.53
C TYR A 578 -8.14 26.54 8.00
N LEU A 579 -7.52 25.45 7.62
CA LEU A 579 -8.23 24.28 7.12
C LEU A 579 -9.18 23.72 8.17
N LEU A 580 -8.75 23.62 9.43
CA LEU A 580 -9.62 23.18 10.53
C LEU A 580 -10.75 24.19 10.77
N TYR A 581 -10.44 25.48 10.79
CA TYR A 581 -11.46 26.55 10.88
C TYR A 581 -12.49 26.44 9.75
N ALA A 582 -12.04 26.20 8.53
CA ALA A 582 -12.90 26.00 7.38
C ALA A 582 -13.83 24.78 7.55
N CYS A 583 -13.33 23.67 8.10
CA CYS A 583 -14.15 22.50 8.39
C CYS A 583 -15.25 22.78 9.42
N ILE A 584 -14.89 23.35 10.56
CA ILE A 584 -15.81 23.61 11.68
C ILE A 584 -16.88 24.60 11.28
N SER A 585 -16.52 25.67 10.58
CA SER A 585 -17.44 26.74 10.18
C SER A 585 -18.50 26.30 9.15
N ARG A 586 -18.39 25.09 8.58
CA ARG A 586 -19.37 24.58 7.61
C ARG A 586 -20.48 23.77 8.26
N ALA A 587 -20.33 23.33 9.50
CA ALA A 587 -21.37 22.63 10.23
C ALA A 587 -22.50 23.60 10.63
N THR A 588 -23.75 23.23 10.43
CA THR A 588 -24.91 24.02 10.89
C THR A 588 -25.60 23.42 12.10
N GLU A 589 -25.41 22.13 12.35
CA GLU A 589 -26.11 21.41 13.42
C GLU A 589 -25.14 20.65 14.34
N ARG A 590 -24.19 19.88 13.77
CA ARG A 590 -23.23 19.09 14.56
C ARG A 590 -21.90 18.94 13.85
N VAL A 591 -20.82 18.99 14.64
CA VAL A 591 -19.49 18.62 14.18
C VAL A 591 -18.96 17.47 15.02
N SER A 592 -18.39 16.44 14.38
CA SER A 592 -17.76 15.30 15.05
C SER A 592 -16.33 15.15 14.56
N PHE A 593 -15.44 14.81 15.51
CA PHE A 593 -14.02 14.58 15.22
C PHE A 593 -13.68 13.12 15.46
N SER A 594 -12.85 12.50 14.63
CA SER A 594 -12.34 11.17 14.91
C SER A 594 -10.82 11.15 14.94
N TYR A 595 -10.27 10.32 15.81
CA TYR A 595 -8.84 10.07 15.91
C TYR A 595 -8.56 8.61 16.22
N ARG A 596 -7.35 8.17 15.91
CA ARG A 596 -6.88 6.83 16.22
C ARG A 596 -5.96 6.84 17.43
N SER A 597 -6.13 5.86 18.31
CA SER A 597 -5.23 5.62 19.45
C SER A 597 -4.16 4.57 19.14
N SER A 598 -4.33 3.78 18.05
CA SER A 598 -3.34 2.87 17.51
C SER A 598 -3.45 2.77 15.99
N ASP A 599 -2.41 2.25 15.32
CA ASP A 599 -2.47 1.81 13.94
C ASP A 599 -2.99 0.34 13.85
N GLU A 600 -2.99 -0.23 12.64
CA GLU A 600 -3.46 -1.62 12.39
C GLU A 600 -2.55 -2.69 13.02
N ASP A 601 -1.29 -2.36 13.30
CA ASP A 601 -0.32 -3.25 13.97
C ASP A 601 -0.35 -3.11 15.50
N GLY A 602 -1.17 -2.20 16.02
CA GLY A 602 -1.30 -1.91 17.45
C GLY A 602 -0.27 -0.94 17.99
N SER A 603 0.54 -0.30 17.13
CA SER A 603 1.46 0.76 17.53
C SER A 603 0.71 2.03 17.91
N LEU A 604 1.20 2.73 18.94
CA LEU A 604 0.57 3.94 19.44
C LEU A 604 0.52 5.05 18.38
N VAL A 605 -0.65 5.63 18.18
CA VAL A 605 -0.87 6.85 17.39
C VAL A 605 -1.31 7.96 18.33
N LEU A 606 -0.68 9.12 18.20
CA LEU A 606 -1.02 10.28 19.05
C LEU A 606 -2.18 11.09 18.45
N PRO A 607 -3.09 11.61 19.27
CA PRO A 607 -4.12 12.53 18.80
C PRO A 607 -3.51 13.83 18.28
N SER A 608 -4.19 14.46 17.34
CA SER A 608 -3.83 15.78 16.82
C SER A 608 -3.68 16.83 17.91
N PRO A 609 -2.65 17.70 17.86
CA PRO A 609 -2.57 18.85 18.75
C PRO A 609 -3.79 19.78 18.64
N PHE A 610 -4.44 19.84 17.49
CA PHE A 610 -5.68 20.62 17.30
C PHE A 610 -6.87 20.12 18.15
N LEU A 611 -6.85 18.83 18.58
CA LEU A 611 -7.84 18.35 19.55
C LEU A 611 -7.64 18.98 20.93
N ALA A 612 -6.41 19.33 21.30
CA ALA A 612 -6.15 20.06 22.53
C ALA A 612 -6.68 21.51 22.44
N ASP A 613 -6.46 22.18 21.31
CA ASP A 613 -7.02 23.52 21.06
C ASP A 613 -8.57 23.51 21.14
N LEU A 614 -9.21 22.46 20.61
CA LEU A 614 -10.67 22.29 20.71
C LEU A 614 -11.14 22.01 22.15
N GLU A 615 -10.38 21.24 22.92
CA GLU A 615 -10.70 20.96 24.33
C GLU A 615 -10.64 22.20 25.19
N GLU A 616 -9.80 23.17 24.87
CA GLU A 616 -9.76 24.46 25.56
C GLU A 616 -11.03 25.29 25.37
N LEU A 617 -11.77 25.09 24.29
CA LEU A 617 -13.04 25.76 24.00
C LEU A 617 -14.23 25.11 24.71
N LEU A 618 -14.08 23.88 25.18
CA LEU A 618 -15.18 23.08 25.73
C LEU A 618 -15.04 22.88 27.22
N GLU A 619 -16.18 22.70 27.91
CA GLU A 619 -16.17 22.39 29.33
C GLU A 619 -15.46 21.06 29.61
N PRO A 620 -14.81 20.92 30.79
CA PRO A 620 -14.13 19.69 31.19
C PRO A 620 -15.04 18.48 31.12
N GLY A 621 -14.50 17.36 30.66
CA GLY A 621 -15.25 16.10 30.57
C GLY A 621 -15.76 15.78 29.15
N TRP A 622 -15.62 16.66 28.15
CA TRP A 622 -16.01 16.37 26.77
C TRP A 622 -15.40 15.07 26.24
N ARG A 623 -14.09 14.85 26.47
CA ARG A 623 -13.43 13.61 26.08
C ARG A 623 -13.98 12.34 26.74
N ALA A 624 -14.57 12.45 27.89
CA ALA A 624 -15.16 11.31 28.61
C ALA A 624 -16.37 10.71 27.85
N HIS A 625 -17.08 11.54 27.08
CA HIS A 625 -18.27 11.14 26.33
C HIS A 625 -17.94 10.61 24.92
N ARG A 626 -16.64 10.36 24.59
CA ARG A 626 -16.24 9.83 23.30
C ARG A 626 -16.78 8.44 23.05
N ARG A 627 -17.22 8.18 21.84
CA ARG A 627 -17.53 6.82 21.38
C ARG A 627 -16.24 6.13 21.00
N ARG A 628 -16.09 4.88 21.42
CA ARG A 628 -14.85 4.11 21.24
C ARG A 628 -15.09 2.85 20.45
N ARG A 629 -14.13 2.50 19.60
CA ARG A 629 -14.02 1.20 18.96
C ARG A 629 -12.53 0.88 18.81
N LEU A 630 -12.05 0.01 19.67
CA LEU A 630 -10.62 -0.32 19.73
C LEU A 630 -10.26 -1.36 18.67
N LEU A 631 -8.98 -1.62 18.51
CA LEU A 631 -8.46 -2.60 17.54
C LEU A 631 -9.03 -4.01 17.79
N ALA A 632 -9.19 -4.39 19.06
CA ALA A 632 -9.76 -5.67 19.47
C ALA A 632 -11.29 -5.78 19.23
N ASP A 633 -11.98 -4.66 19.00
CA ASP A 633 -13.44 -4.66 18.75
C ASP A 633 -13.72 -5.06 17.30
N VAL A 634 -13.46 -6.31 16.94
CA VAL A 634 -13.68 -6.82 15.60
C VAL A 634 -15.18 -6.87 15.27
N VAL A 635 -16.01 -7.24 16.23
CA VAL A 635 -17.47 -7.31 16.11
C VAL A 635 -18.12 -6.24 16.99
N TRP A 636 -19.23 -5.68 16.54
CA TRP A 636 -20.03 -4.74 17.35
C TRP A 636 -20.70 -5.47 18.51
N SER A 637 -21.01 -4.74 19.59
CA SER A 637 -21.99 -5.26 20.55
C SER A 637 -23.39 -5.26 19.92
N PRO A 638 -24.30 -6.16 20.32
CA PRO A 638 -25.64 -6.20 19.76
C PRO A 638 -26.39 -4.88 19.83
N GLU A 639 -26.24 -4.15 20.96
CA GLU A 639 -26.92 -2.88 21.20
C GLU A 639 -26.38 -1.73 20.34
N ALA A 640 -25.08 -1.80 20.00
CA ALA A 640 -24.39 -0.74 19.26
C ALA A 640 -24.29 -1.04 17.74
N ALA A 641 -24.68 -2.22 17.31
CA ALA A 641 -24.54 -2.65 15.93
C ALA A 641 -25.31 -1.75 14.95
N PRO A 642 -24.64 -1.09 14.01
CA PRO A 642 -25.25 -0.04 13.19
C PRO A 642 -26.12 -0.59 12.05
N THR A 643 -25.95 -1.85 11.64
CA THR A 643 -26.71 -2.45 10.54
C THR A 643 -27.28 -3.82 10.92
N PRO A 644 -28.33 -4.33 10.21
CA PRO A 644 -28.85 -5.68 10.44
C PRO A 644 -27.80 -6.78 10.24
N ARG A 645 -26.81 -6.56 9.36
CA ARG A 645 -25.69 -7.48 9.15
C ARG A 645 -24.78 -7.52 10.38
N GLU A 646 -24.33 -6.34 10.81
CA GLU A 646 -23.46 -6.21 11.98
C GLU A 646 -24.17 -6.70 13.27
N HIS A 647 -25.46 -6.48 13.39
CA HIS A 647 -26.26 -6.98 14.50
C HIS A 647 -26.31 -8.52 14.53
N ARG A 648 -26.51 -9.16 13.38
CA ARG A 648 -26.45 -10.63 13.29
C ARG A 648 -25.08 -11.18 13.67
N LEU A 649 -24.00 -10.55 13.18
CA LEU A 649 -22.64 -10.92 13.57
C LEU A 649 -22.41 -10.74 15.07
N ALA A 650 -22.92 -9.65 15.64
CA ALA A 650 -22.87 -9.37 17.07
C ALA A 650 -23.62 -10.42 17.90
N LEU A 651 -24.80 -10.83 17.47
CA LEU A 651 -25.56 -11.88 18.15
C LEU A 651 -24.82 -13.22 18.12
N VAL A 652 -24.24 -13.59 16.97
CA VAL A 652 -23.45 -14.83 16.86
C VAL A 652 -22.23 -14.78 17.77
N ALA A 653 -21.54 -13.64 17.81
CA ALA A 653 -20.38 -13.46 18.68
C ALA A 653 -20.76 -13.45 20.18
N ALA A 654 -21.91 -12.81 20.54
CA ALA A 654 -22.38 -12.72 21.91
C ALA A 654 -22.96 -14.06 22.44
N THR A 655 -23.62 -14.85 21.58
CA THR A 655 -24.12 -16.17 21.99
C THR A 655 -23.00 -17.16 22.26
N GLY A 656 -21.75 -16.80 21.89
CA GLY A 656 -20.63 -17.72 21.79
C GLY A 656 -20.96 -18.79 20.73
N ALA A 657 -20.05 -19.17 19.86
CA ALA A 657 -20.15 -20.51 19.31
C ALA A 657 -20.37 -21.42 20.54
N PRO A 658 -21.36 -22.31 20.56
CA PRO A 658 -21.46 -23.26 21.65
C PRO A 658 -20.05 -23.79 21.80
N ALA A 659 -19.43 -23.58 22.96
CA ALA A 659 -18.15 -24.20 23.27
C ALA A 659 -18.39 -25.63 22.86
N ALA A 660 -17.69 -26.07 21.81
CA ALA A 660 -17.92 -27.38 21.24
C ALA A 660 -17.79 -28.30 22.44
N SER A 661 -18.94 -28.72 23.00
CA SER A 661 -19.01 -29.60 24.14
C SER A 661 -18.54 -30.94 23.62
N GLY A 662 -17.22 -31.19 23.69
CA GLY A 662 -16.52 -32.28 23.11
C GLY A 662 -16.14 -32.03 21.62
N VAL A 663 -14.85 -32.11 21.36
CA VAL A 663 -14.35 -32.13 19.98
C VAL A 663 -15.00 -33.37 19.32
N GLU A 664 -15.99 -33.14 18.44
CA GLU A 664 -16.62 -34.22 17.69
C GLU A 664 -15.56 -34.85 16.80
N THR A 665 -15.38 -36.17 16.98
CA THR A 665 -14.53 -36.93 16.06
C THR A 665 -15.21 -36.96 14.69
N ARG A 666 -14.58 -36.33 13.72
CA ARG A 666 -15.03 -36.33 12.33
C ARG A 666 -14.31 -37.45 11.58
N HIS A 667 -15.01 -38.05 10.63
CA HIS A 667 -14.42 -39.08 9.80
C HIS A 667 -14.47 -38.70 8.32
N LEU A 668 -13.40 -39.03 7.60
CA LEU A 668 -13.42 -38.99 6.15
C LEU A 668 -14.42 -40.03 5.60
N GLY A 669 -15.28 -39.62 4.68
CA GLY A 669 -16.18 -40.53 3.98
C GLY A 669 -15.41 -41.57 3.14
N ALA A 670 -16.03 -42.70 2.80
CA ALA A 670 -15.39 -43.78 2.07
C ALA A 670 -14.75 -43.36 0.73
N ALA A 671 -15.38 -42.43 0.01
CA ALA A 671 -14.85 -41.92 -1.25
C ALA A 671 -13.56 -41.07 -1.03
N ALA A 672 -13.55 -40.26 0.02
CA ALA A 672 -12.35 -39.48 0.39
C ALA A 672 -11.24 -40.41 0.89
N MET A 673 -11.56 -41.39 1.73
CA MET A 673 -10.60 -42.41 2.20
C MET A 673 -9.97 -43.20 1.05
N ALA A 674 -10.71 -43.49 -0.02
CA ALA A 674 -10.16 -44.16 -1.20
C ALA A 674 -9.06 -43.36 -1.90
N GLN A 675 -9.06 -42.02 -1.72
CA GLN A 675 -8.05 -41.08 -2.29
C GLN A 675 -6.89 -40.80 -1.33
N VAL A 676 -6.92 -41.28 -0.09
CA VAL A 676 -5.86 -41.02 0.88
C VAL A 676 -4.57 -41.71 0.47
N ARG A 677 -3.53 -40.96 0.20
CA ARG A 677 -2.22 -41.44 -0.28
C ARG A 677 -1.50 -42.31 0.74
N HIS A 678 -1.63 -42.02 2.04
CA HIS A 678 -0.94 -42.69 3.15
C HIS A 678 -1.78 -43.80 3.81
N ARG A 679 -2.71 -44.39 3.10
CA ARG A 679 -3.61 -45.43 3.65
C ARG A 679 -2.88 -46.72 4.02
N ARG A 680 -1.92 -47.16 3.22
CA ARG A 680 -1.18 -48.42 3.42
C ARG A 680 0.32 -48.19 3.64
N ARG A 681 0.86 -47.07 3.18
CA ARG A 681 2.24 -46.68 3.32
C ARG A 681 2.33 -45.38 4.06
N VAL A 682 3.07 -45.32 5.13
CA VAL A 682 3.24 -44.12 5.96
C VAL A 682 4.71 -43.75 6.09
N SER A 683 5.00 -42.46 6.33
CA SER A 683 6.29 -42.00 6.79
C SER A 683 6.20 -41.56 8.25
N ALA A 684 7.31 -41.60 8.95
CA ALA A 684 7.38 -41.12 10.34
C ALA A 684 6.83 -39.68 10.49
N ASN A 685 7.25 -38.79 9.61
CA ASN A 685 6.77 -37.40 9.61
C ASN A 685 5.26 -37.27 9.31
N ALA A 686 4.67 -38.16 8.49
CA ALA A 686 3.22 -38.17 8.28
C ALA A 686 2.46 -38.58 9.55
N LEU A 687 2.99 -39.57 10.29
CA LEU A 687 2.42 -39.98 11.57
C LEU A 687 2.56 -38.90 12.65
N GLU A 688 3.71 -38.27 12.77
CA GLU A 688 3.92 -37.14 13.70
C GLU A 688 3.02 -35.94 13.38
N THR A 689 2.82 -35.61 12.08
CA THR A 689 1.90 -34.57 11.69
C THR A 689 0.46 -34.92 12.04
N PHE A 690 0.08 -36.20 11.86
CA PHE A 690 -1.26 -36.72 12.20
C PHE A 690 -1.47 -36.71 13.73
N ALA A 691 -0.49 -37.14 14.50
CA ALA A 691 -0.53 -37.12 15.96
C ALA A 691 -0.69 -35.70 16.50
N GLY A 692 0.07 -34.74 15.94
CA GLY A 692 -0.04 -33.33 16.29
C GLY A 692 -1.43 -32.72 15.97
N CYS A 693 -1.98 -32.98 14.80
CA CYS A 693 -3.36 -32.63 14.45
C CYS A 693 -3.78 -33.35 13.16
N PRO A 694 -4.79 -34.24 13.20
CA PRO A 694 -5.33 -34.90 12.00
C PRO A 694 -5.83 -33.95 10.92
N VAL A 695 -6.38 -32.79 11.27
CA VAL A 695 -6.81 -31.75 10.31
C VAL A 695 -5.59 -31.13 9.64
N GLN A 696 -4.53 -30.84 10.37
CA GLN A 696 -3.27 -30.34 9.77
C GLN A 696 -2.69 -31.37 8.79
N TRP A 697 -2.66 -32.65 9.18
CA TRP A 697 -2.23 -33.74 8.30
C TRP A 697 -3.08 -33.79 7.02
N LEU A 698 -4.41 -33.69 7.12
CA LEU A 698 -5.29 -33.64 5.94
C LEU A 698 -4.88 -32.51 4.99
N VAL A 699 -4.71 -31.29 5.51
CA VAL A 699 -4.38 -30.13 4.68
C VAL A 699 -2.96 -30.23 4.12
N GLU A 700 -1.98 -30.51 4.95
CA GLU A 700 -0.57 -30.42 4.55
C GLU A 700 -0.06 -31.65 3.79
N ARG A 701 -0.70 -32.82 3.96
CA ARG A 701 -0.23 -34.09 3.38
C ARG A 701 -1.16 -34.72 2.35
N GLN A 702 -2.44 -34.38 2.38
CA GLN A 702 -3.42 -34.91 1.41
C GLN A 702 -3.85 -33.87 0.39
N LEU A 703 -4.27 -32.70 0.82
CA LEU A 703 -4.62 -31.58 -0.05
C LEU A 703 -3.39 -30.90 -0.62
N ASP A 704 -2.31 -30.85 0.16
CA ASP A 704 -0.98 -30.35 -0.21
C ASP A 704 -1.00 -29.01 -0.98
N PRO A 705 -1.55 -27.93 -0.42
CA PRO A 705 -1.61 -26.63 -1.10
C PRO A 705 -0.22 -26.04 -1.38
N LYS A 706 0.84 -26.56 -0.76
CA LYS A 706 2.24 -26.16 -1.00
C LYS A 706 2.70 -26.44 -2.44
N GLN A 707 2.05 -27.33 -3.17
CA GLN A 707 2.32 -27.55 -4.60
C GLN A 707 2.10 -26.29 -5.46
N LEU A 708 1.32 -25.32 -4.96
CA LEU A 708 1.05 -24.06 -5.61
C LEU A 708 2.02 -22.93 -5.21
N ALA A 709 2.86 -23.16 -4.22
CA ALA A 709 3.83 -22.19 -3.72
C ALA A 709 5.26 -22.60 -4.08
N PRO A 710 6.20 -21.64 -4.27
CA PRO A 710 7.62 -21.96 -4.35
C PRO A 710 8.09 -22.67 -3.08
N GLU A 711 9.05 -23.61 -3.22
CA GLU A 711 9.64 -24.22 -2.04
C GLU A 711 10.23 -23.17 -1.10
N ALA A 712 9.92 -23.30 0.19
CA ALA A 712 10.43 -22.37 1.19
C ALA A 712 11.97 -22.49 1.31
N GLU A 713 12.67 -21.37 1.38
CA GLU A 713 14.14 -21.33 1.50
C GLU A 713 14.70 -22.25 2.58
N PRO A 714 14.13 -22.29 3.80
CA PRO A 714 14.63 -23.18 4.85
C PRO A 714 14.62 -24.65 4.44
N LEU A 715 13.64 -25.08 3.64
CA LEU A 715 13.55 -26.47 3.16
C LEU A 715 14.63 -26.75 2.12
N VAL A 716 14.76 -25.89 1.10
CA VAL A 716 15.79 -26.01 0.05
C VAL A 716 17.19 -25.98 0.67
N ARG A 717 17.40 -25.08 1.63
CA ARG A 717 18.66 -25.00 2.40
C ARG A 717 18.93 -26.29 3.15
N GLY A 718 17.93 -26.83 3.85
CA GLY A 718 18.06 -28.07 4.60
C GLY A 718 18.43 -29.25 3.71
N THR A 719 17.71 -29.47 2.62
CA THR A 719 17.98 -30.51 1.64
C THR A 719 19.40 -30.41 1.06
N PHE A 720 19.83 -29.20 0.71
CA PHE A 720 21.18 -28.99 0.20
C PHE A 720 22.27 -29.29 1.25
N MET A 721 22.02 -28.96 2.51
CA MET A 721 22.95 -29.28 3.60
C MET A 721 23.11 -30.80 3.77
N HIS A 722 22.01 -31.57 3.68
CA HIS A 722 22.06 -33.05 3.74
C HIS A 722 22.84 -33.63 2.54
N GLU A 723 22.54 -33.19 1.31
CA GLU A 723 23.26 -33.63 0.10
C GLU A 723 24.75 -33.34 0.17
N VAL A 724 25.16 -32.18 0.67
CA VAL A 724 26.57 -31.84 0.84
C VAL A 724 27.22 -32.75 1.90
N LEU A 725 26.56 -32.98 3.03
CA LEU A 725 27.12 -33.88 4.07
C LEU A 725 27.21 -35.33 3.61
N GLU A 726 26.22 -35.86 2.91
CA GLU A 726 26.28 -37.19 2.31
C GLU A 726 27.51 -37.33 1.43
N ARG A 727 27.74 -36.36 0.53
CA ARG A 727 28.89 -36.36 -0.38
C ARG A 727 30.24 -36.20 0.34
N VAL A 728 30.30 -35.35 1.37
CA VAL A 728 31.52 -35.20 2.20
C VAL A 728 31.85 -36.51 2.90
N MET A 729 30.86 -37.14 3.57
CA MET A 729 31.08 -38.40 4.31
C MET A 729 31.39 -39.57 3.37
N SER A 730 30.74 -39.62 2.18
CA SER A 730 31.04 -40.63 1.16
C SER A 730 32.48 -40.51 0.64
N ARG A 731 33.01 -39.31 0.45
CA ARG A 731 34.40 -39.08 0.01
C ARG A 731 35.42 -39.47 1.07
N LEU A 732 35.09 -39.28 2.37
CA LEU A 732 35.98 -39.69 3.46
C LEU A 732 36.07 -41.20 3.61
N GLY A 733 34.98 -41.93 3.31
CA GLY A 733 34.94 -43.39 3.38
C GLY A 733 35.21 -43.98 4.77
N GLY A 734 35.12 -43.20 5.84
CA GLY A 734 35.41 -43.61 7.21
C GLY A 734 35.02 -42.54 8.23
N PRO A 735 35.34 -42.72 9.51
CA PRO A 735 34.97 -41.80 10.58
C PRO A 735 35.61 -40.43 10.41
N LEU A 736 34.82 -39.38 10.72
CA LEU A 736 35.31 -38.00 10.74
C LEU A 736 36.08 -37.78 12.05
N THR A 737 37.40 -37.58 11.93
CA THR A 737 38.34 -37.39 13.03
C THR A 737 39.16 -36.13 12.80
N GLN A 738 39.95 -35.72 13.79
CA GLN A 738 40.91 -34.62 13.64
C GLN A 738 41.91 -34.83 12.48
N ARG A 739 42.18 -36.10 12.11
CA ARG A 739 43.08 -36.43 10.99
C ARG A 739 42.45 -36.23 9.63
N THR A 740 41.15 -36.52 9.50
CA THR A 740 40.38 -36.43 8.25
C THR A 740 39.65 -35.09 8.10
N LEU A 741 39.73 -34.21 9.10
CA LEU A 741 39.01 -32.94 9.10
C LEU A 741 39.43 -32.03 7.94
N ALA A 742 40.72 -31.97 7.62
CA ALA A 742 41.19 -31.11 6.52
C ALA A 742 40.62 -31.55 5.15
N ASP A 743 40.56 -32.86 4.92
CA ASP A 743 39.98 -33.42 3.71
C ASP A 743 38.46 -33.17 3.63
N ALA A 744 37.77 -33.27 4.77
CA ALA A 744 36.35 -32.96 4.89
C ALA A 744 36.05 -31.48 4.58
N GLU A 745 36.84 -30.56 5.12
CA GLU A 745 36.68 -29.11 4.86
C GLU A 745 37.00 -28.74 3.43
N LEU A 746 37.97 -29.40 2.79
CA LEU A 746 38.25 -29.22 1.36
C LEU A 746 37.08 -29.70 0.52
N ALA A 747 36.59 -30.91 0.78
CA ALA A 747 35.40 -31.45 0.08
C ALA A 747 34.17 -30.56 0.25
N LEU A 748 33.96 -30.05 1.47
CA LEU A 748 32.87 -29.09 1.74
C LEU A 748 32.94 -27.84 0.86
N THR A 749 34.14 -27.22 0.78
CA THR A 749 34.33 -26.01 -0.03
C THR A 749 34.06 -26.25 -1.51
N GLU A 750 34.51 -27.38 -2.04
CA GLU A 750 34.23 -27.77 -3.44
C GLU A 750 32.75 -27.99 -3.70
N LEU A 751 32.07 -28.73 -2.82
CA LEU A 751 30.64 -29.08 -2.98
C LEU A 751 29.69 -27.90 -2.80
N THR A 752 30.04 -26.91 -2.00
CA THR A 752 29.23 -25.69 -1.82
C THR A 752 29.45 -24.65 -2.91
N ALA A 753 30.43 -24.83 -3.80
CA ALA A 753 30.67 -23.93 -4.93
C ALA A 753 29.57 -23.99 -6.02
N GLU A 754 28.85 -25.12 -6.11
CA GLU A 754 27.79 -25.35 -7.10
C GLU A 754 26.43 -25.55 -6.42
N PRO A 755 25.71 -24.44 -6.07
CA PRO A 755 24.43 -24.54 -5.41
C PRO A 755 23.31 -24.99 -6.35
N PRO A 756 22.24 -25.64 -5.82
CA PRO A 756 21.07 -25.97 -6.61
C PRO A 756 20.39 -24.72 -7.17
N ALA A 757 19.79 -24.85 -8.37
CA ALA A 757 19.13 -23.75 -9.07
C ALA A 757 18.03 -23.06 -8.20
N ALA A 758 17.37 -23.82 -7.33
CA ALA A 758 16.33 -23.29 -6.43
C ALA A 758 16.86 -22.27 -5.40
N LEU A 759 18.11 -22.39 -4.95
CA LEU A 759 18.75 -21.39 -4.07
C LEU A 759 19.20 -20.14 -4.83
N ALA A 760 19.40 -20.26 -6.15
CA ALA A 760 19.84 -19.17 -7.02
C ALA A 760 18.67 -18.37 -7.65
N ALA A 761 17.49 -18.99 -7.78
CA ALA A 761 16.36 -18.44 -8.50
C ALA A 761 15.85 -17.10 -7.91
N GLY A 762 15.77 -16.06 -8.73
CA GLY A 762 15.13 -14.79 -8.41
C GLY A 762 15.84 -13.91 -7.38
N ARG A 763 17.07 -14.23 -6.96
CA ARG A 763 17.79 -13.49 -5.93
C ARG A 763 18.98 -12.72 -6.48
N PRO A 764 19.27 -11.53 -5.91
CA PRO A 764 20.51 -10.82 -6.19
C PRO A 764 21.73 -11.68 -5.84
N GLU A 765 22.78 -11.56 -6.64
CA GLU A 765 24.01 -12.36 -6.47
C GLU A 765 24.62 -12.23 -5.08
N ALA A 766 24.63 -11.03 -4.51
CA ALA A 766 25.12 -10.79 -3.16
C ALA A 766 24.36 -11.59 -2.07
N VAL A 767 23.02 -11.70 -2.22
CA VAL A 767 22.19 -12.48 -1.28
C VAL A 767 22.48 -13.97 -1.43
N ARG A 768 22.61 -14.47 -2.66
CA ARG A 768 22.98 -15.85 -2.95
C ARG A 768 24.33 -16.23 -2.32
N ILE A 769 25.34 -15.40 -2.52
CA ILE A 769 26.67 -15.58 -1.92
C ILE A 769 26.59 -15.61 -0.39
N ALA A 770 25.78 -14.73 0.21
CA ALA A 770 25.61 -14.69 1.66
C ALA A 770 24.98 -15.98 2.22
N ILE A 771 23.96 -16.51 1.54
CA ILE A 771 23.30 -17.79 1.90
C ILE A 771 24.30 -18.94 1.83
N LEU A 772 25.05 -19.05 0.74
CA LEU A 772 26.03 -20.11 0.56
C LEU A 772 27.16 -20.06 1.58
N ARG A 773 27.70 -18.89 1.86
CA ARG A 773 28.69 -18.68 2.92
C ARG A 773 28.13 -19.06 4.30
N GLY A 774 26.85 -18.77 4.56
CA GLY A 774 26.18 -19.17 5.79
C GLY A 774 26.06 -20.70 5.90
N ILE A 775 25.71 -21.40 4.83
CA ILE A 775 25.63 -22.87 4.77
C ILE A 775 27.01 -23.46 5.00
N GLU A 776 28.01 -23.00 4.27
CA GLU A 776 29.40 -23.49 4.42
C GLU A 776 29.94 -23.28 5.83
N ALA A 777 29.71 -22.12 6.45
CA ALA A 777 30.10 -21.83 7.82
C ALA A 777 29.41 -22.72 8.83
N ASP A 778 28.12 -23.00 8.69
CA ASP A 778 27.36 -23.88 9.56
C ASP A 778 27.90 -25.34 9.45
N LEU A 779 28.06 -25.86 8.24
CA LEU A 779 28.56 -27.20 8.00
C LEU A 779 30.01 -27.35 8.43
N ARG A 780 30.88 -26.36 8.19
CA ARG A 780 32.28 -26.39 8.69
C ARG A 780 32.34 -26.43 10.21
N ARG A 781 31.47 -25.69 10.89
CA ARG A 781 31.34 -25.73 12.35
C ARG A 781 30.88 -27.09 12.82
N TYR A 782 29.92 -27.73 12.15
CA TYR A 782 29.49 -29.09 12.47
C TYR A 782 30.61 -30.11 12.25
N LEU A 783 31.34 -30.08 11.15
CA LEU A 783 32.46 -30.99 10.88
C LEU A 783 33.55 -30.88 11.96
N ARG A 784 33.87 -29.68 12.39
CA ARG A 784 34.81 -29.43 13.49
C ARG A 784 34.31 -29.96 14.82
N PHE A 785 33.03 -29.78 15.10
CA PHE A 785 32.37 -30.29 16.29
C PHE A 785 32.45 -31.82 16.32
N GLU A 786 32.08 -32.52 15.26
CA GLU A 786 32.12 -33.97 15.17
C GLU A 786 33.53 -34.51 15.22
N ALA A 787 34.46 -33.90 14.51
CA ALA A 787 35.87 -34.30 14.56
C ALA A 787 36.48 -34.16 15.97
N ALA A 788 36.02 -33.19 16.78
CA ALA A 788 36.45 -33.01 18.17
C ALA A 788 35.75 -33.94 19.14
N ASP A 789 34.63 -34.54 18.79
CA ASP A 789 33.83 -35.43 19.63
C ASP A 789 34.53 -36.76 19.90
N GLY A 790 35.52 -37.14 19.07
CA GLY A 790 36.35 -38.35 19.26
C GLY A 790 35.57 -39.64 19.09
N ASN A 791 34.62 -39.64 18.17
CA ASN A 791 33.79 -40.79 17.84
C ASN A 791 34.45 -41.61 16.74
N ASP A 792 34.77 -42.88 17.04
CA ASP A 792 35.40 -43.84 16.08
C ASP A 792 34.37 -44.65 15.27
N TRP A 793 33.08 -44.39 15.43
CA TRP A 793 32.02 -45.05 14.66
C TRP A 793 32.07 -44.63 13.19
N ALA A 794 32.00 -45.61 12.29
CA ALA A 794 32.19 -45.38 10.87
C ALA A 794 30.85 -45.18 10.18
N PRO A 795 30.63 -44.03 9.44
CA PRO A 795 29.48 -43.88 8.56
C PRO A 795 29.49 -45.01 7.51
N THR A 796 28.43 -45.82 7.51
CA THR A 796 28.36 -47.00 6.63
C THR A 796 27.22 -46.88 5.64
N SER A 797 26.08 -46.29 6.03
CA SER A 797 24.99 -45.99 5.15
C SER A 797 24.62 -44.52 5.31
N LEU A 798 24.52 -43.84 4.17
CA LEU A 798 24.11 -42.44 4.03
C LEU A 798 22.87 -42.39 3.16
N GLU A 799 21.89 -41.52 3.50
CA GLU A 799 20.61 -41.39 2.83
C GLU A 799 19.96 -42.75 2.53
N LEU A 800 19.94 -43.65 3.57
CA LEU A 800 19.44 -45.01 3.40
C LEU A 800 17.93 -45.03 3.23
N GLU A 801 17.47 -45.27 2.01
CA GLU A 801 16.07 -45.51 1.74
C GLU A 801 15.59 -46.87 2.30
N PHE A 802 14.41 -46.90 2.92
CA PHE A 802 13.84 -48.11 3.46
C PHE A 802 12.31 -48.17 3.26
N GLU A 803 11.84 -49.42 3.19
CA GLU A 803 10.42 -49.75 3.35
C GLU A 803 10.34 -51.03 4.20
N VAL A 804 9.78 -50.95 5.40
CA VAL A 804 9.65 -52.05 6.34
C VAL A 804 8.22 -52.10 6.89
N GLU A 805 7.74 -53.32 7.20
CA GLU A 805 6.46 -53.48 7.88
C GLU A 805 6.67 -53.32 9.40
N ILE A 806 5.79 -52.52 10.03
CA ILE A 806 5.62 -52.43 11.49
C ILE A 806 4.26 -52.90 11.88
N GLY A 807 4.10 -53.39 13.13
CA GLY A 807 2.88 -54.08 13.57
C GLY A 807 2.76 -55.52 13.06
N ALA A 808 1.58 -56.12 13.27
CA ALA A 808 1.32 -57.52 12.88
C ALA A 808 -0.15 -57.67 12.43
N GLY A 809 -0.43 -58.63 11.56
CA GLY A 809 -1.81 -58.96 11.11
C GLY A 809 -2.45 -57.81 10.34
N ASP A 810 -3.75 -57.57 10.60
CA ASP A 810 -4.51 -56.52 9.92
C ASP A 810 -4.05 -55.09 10.25
N ASP A 811 -3.35 -54.93 11.36
CA ASP A 811 -2.78 -53.66 11.81
C ASP A 811 -1.42 -53.36 11.21
N ALA A 812 -0.81 -54.28 10.46
CA ALA A 812 0.47 -54.08 9.82
C ALA A 812 0.43 -52.89 8.83
N VAL A 813 1.46 -52.10 8.84
CA VAL A 813 1.61 -50.91 7.99
C VAL A 813 3.03 -50.79 7.44
N ALA A 814 3.15 -50.54 6.13
CA ALA A 814 4.45 -50.28 5.53
C ALA A 814 4.95 -48.88 5.93
N LEU A 815 6.01 -48.85 6.70
CA LEU A 815 6.75 -47.66 7.04
C LEU A 815 7.85 -47.41 6.00
N ARG A 816 7.86 -46.24 5.36
CA ARG A 816 8.93 -45.85 4.45
C ARG A 816 9.59 -44.58 4.89
N GLY A 817 10.84 -44.41 4.56
CA GLY A 817 11.61 -43.22 4.88
C GLY A 817 13.01 -43.27 4.33
N VAL A 818 13.80 -42.27 4.72
CA VAL A 818 15.23 -42.17 4.46
C VAL A 818 15.90 -41.88 5.77
N VAL A 819 16.92 -42.68 6.09
CA VAL A 819 17.77 -42.44 7.25
C VAL A 819 18.99 -41.68 6.80
N ASP A 820 19.19 -40.47 7.31
CA ASP A 820 20.28 -39.61 6.87
C ASP A 820 21.67 -40.26 7.04
N ARG A 821 21.88 -40.94 8.16
CA ARG A 821 23.16 -41.58 8.44
C ARG A 821 23.04 -42.74 9.44
N VAL A 822 23.71 -43.85 9.12
CA VAL A 822 23.92 -44.99 10.01
C VAL A 822 25.41 -45.22 10.22
N ASP A 823 25.85 -45.13 11.47
CA ASP A 823 27.23 -45.38 11.86
C ASP A 823 27.37 -46.78 12.48
N LEU A 824 28.36 -47.56 12.04
CA LEU A 824 28.68 -48.87 12.59
C LEU A 824 29.80 -48.82 13.62
N GLU A 825 29.72 -49.73 14.56
CA GLU A 825 30.74 -49.96 15.57
C GLU A 825 32.11 -50.27 14.97
N PRO A 826 33.21 -49.72 15.54
CA PRO A 826 34.55 -50.03 15.08
C PRO A 826 34.85 -51.53 15.06
N GLY A 827 35.52 -52.00 13.99
CA GLY A 827 35.89 -53.41 13.84
C GLY A 827 34.82 -54.32 13.25
N GLY A 828 33.72 -53.78 12.72
CA GLY A 828 32.68 -54.54 11.98
C GLY A 828 31.67 -55.22 12.92
N GLY A 829 31.46 -54.68 14.10
CA GLY A 829 30.40 -55.11 15.01
C GLY A 829 28.98 -54.89 14.45
N ARG A 830 27.96 -55.44 15.16
CA ARG A 830 26.55 -55.35 14.75
C ARG A 830 25.82 -54.15 15.36
N ARG A 831 26.46 -53.38 16.22
CA ARG A 831 25.84 -52.19 16.87
C ARG A 831 25.87 -51.00 15.92
N ALA A 832 24.78 -50.23 15.91
CA ALA A 832 24.61 -49.09 15.04
C ALA A 832 24.11 -47.84 15.78
N ILE A 833 24.60 -46.67 15.38
CA ILE A 833 24.05 -45.35 15.76
C ILE A 833 23.30 -44.79 14.56
N ILE A 834 22.07 -44.33 14.79
CA ILE A 834 21.23 -43.69 13.79
C ILE A 834 21.26 -42.19 14.04
N ARG A 835 21.57 -41.42 12.99
CA ARG A 835 21.60 -39.97 13.05
C ARG A 835 20.61 -39.39 12.05
N ASP A 836 19.79 -38.45 12.52
CA ASP A 836 18.88 -37.67 11.73
C ASP A 836 19.31 -36.19 11.81
N TYR A 837 19.68 -35.63 10.68
CA TYR A 837 20.19 -34.26 10.59
C TYR A 837 19.03 -33.23 10.67
N LYS A 838 19.26 -32.16 11.42
CA LYS A 838 18.29 -31.08 11.56
C LYS A 838 18.95 -29.73 11.27
N SER A 839 18.47 -29.05 10.22
CA SER A 839 18.95 -27.71 9.88
C SER A 839 18.49 -26.61 10.85
N GLY A 840 17.72 -26.96 11.87
CA GLY A 840 17.33 -26.08 12.98
C GLY A 840 18.15 -26.32 14.27
N THR A 841 17.86 -25.51 15.29
CA THR A 841 18.50 -25.63 16.61
C THR A 841 18.05 -26.89 17.37
N ALA A 842 18.90 -27.41 18.25
CA ALA A 842 18.50 -28.49 19.16
C ALA A 842 17.30 -28.08 20.02
N ARG A 843 16.32 -28.98 20.13
CA ARG A 843 15.11 -28.77 20.94
C ARG A 843 15.04 -29.77 22.09
N PRO A 844 14.66 -29.33 23.32
CA PRO A 844 14.51 -30.22 24.47
C PRO A 844 13.52 -31.36 24.24
N GLU A 845 12.49 -31.14 23.42
CA GLU A 845 11.44 -32.11 23.10
C GLU A 845 11.97 -33.35 22.37
N ARG A 846 13.17 -33.28 21.79
CA ARG A 846 13.84 -34.40 21.09
C ARG A 846 14.57 -35.37 22.02
N ALA A 847 14.58 -35.12 23.32
CA ALA A 847 15.09 -36.10 24.30
C ALA A 847 14.23 -37.36 24.32
N GLY A 848 14.81 -38.51 24.46
CA GLY A 848 14.12 -39.81 24.44
C GLY A 848 12.95 -39.93 25.41
N ALA A 849 13.09 -39.36 26.61
CA ALA A 849 12.02 -39.30 27.61
C ALA A 849 10.75 -38.56 27.16
N ARG A 850 10.83 -37.80 26.09
CA ARG A 850 9.75 -37.03 25.55
C ARG A 850 9.14 -37.60 24.24
N TRP A 851 9.80 -38.60 23.65
CA TRP A 851 9.35 -39.12 22.34
C TRP A 851 7.90 -39.55 22.30
N LEU A 852 7.44 -40.26 23.29
CA LEU A 852 6.02 -40.71 23.37
C LEU A 852 5.09 -39.61 23.88
N VAL A 853 5.60 -38.66 24.68
CA VAL A 853 4.80 -37.55 25.22
C VAL A 853 4.48 -36.54 24.13
N ASP A 854 5.46 -36.27 23.26
CA ASP A 854 5.35 -35.26 22.19
C ASP A 854 5.17 -35.89 20.78
N ASP A 855 4.89 -37.19 20.71
CA ASP A 855 4.79 -37.99 19.49
C ASP A 855 5.96 -37.78 18.49
N GLN A 856 7.20 -37.65 19.01
CA GLN A 856 8.45 -37.55 18.23
C GLN A 856 8.96 -38.92 17.87
N LEU A 857 8.34 -39.60 16.91
CA LEU A 857 8.54 -41.00 16.61
C LEU A 857 9.65 -41.29 15.58
N GLN A 858 10.08 -40.26 14.81
CA GLN A 858 10.91 -40.41 13.63
C GLN A 858 12.17 -41.24 13.85
N VAL A 859 13.00 -40.83 14.78
CA VAL A 859 14.31 -41.52 15.01
C VAL A 859 14.11 -42.92 15.60
N GLY A 860 13.13 -43.10 16.51
CA GLY A 860 12.77 -44.41 17.04
C GLY A 860 12.30 -45.36 15.93
N LEU A 861 11.49 -44.90 14.99
CA LEU A 861 11.06 -45.69 13.83
C LEU A 861 12.23 -45.98 12.87
N TYR A 862 13.18 -45.08 12.74
CA TYR A 862 14.39 -45.32 11.95
C TYR A 862 15.30 -46.39 12.60
N MET A 863 15.43 -46.37 13.92
CA MET A 863 16.11 -47.44 14.67
C MET A 863 15.46 -48.82 14.42
N LEU A 864 14.14 -48.88 14.46
CA LEU A 864 13.38 -50.11 14.14
C LEU A 864 13.60 -50.56 12.68
N ALA A 865 13.60 -49.60 11.73
CA ALA A 865 13.86 -49.91 10.33
C ALA A 865 15.26 -50.46 10.09
N VAL A 866 16.28 -49.85 10.64
CA VAL A 866 17.67 -50.32 10.55
C VAL A 866 17.84 -51.74 11.17
N ARG A 867 17.20 -52.00 12.31
CA ARG A 867 17.19 -53.34 12.93
C ARG A 867 16.57 -54.40 12.01
N ARG A 868 15.46 -54.09 11.34
CA ARG A 868 14.74 -55.02 10.45
C ARG A 868 15.40 -55.22 9.10
N LEU A 869 15.87 -54.10 8.52
CA LEU A 869 16.42 -54.11 7.15
C LEU A 869 17.88 -54.63 7.11
N LEU A 870 18.70 -54.19 8.05
CA LEU A 870 20.12 -54.46 8.05
C LEU A 870 20.53 -55.53 9.09
N ALA A 871 19.61 -56.05 9.91
CA ALA A 871 19.86 -56.94 11.03
C ALA A 871 20.94 -56.40 12.01
N LEU A 872 21.03 -55.09 12.15
CA LEU A 872 21.92 -54.42 13.09
C LEU A 872 21.19 -54.15 14.41
N GLU A 873 21.95 -53.97 15.50
CA GLU A 873 21.41 -53.61 16.80
C GLU A 873 21.55 -52.09 17.01
N PRO A 874 20.44 -51.31 16.96
CA PRO A 874 20.52 -49.91 17.18
C PRO A 874 20.70 -49.57 18.66
N VAL A 875 21.85 -49.00 19.01
CA VAL A 875 22.22 -48.64 20.36
C VAL A 875 22.09 -47.15 20.64
N ALA A 876 21.87 -46.34 19.60
CA ALA A 876 21.56 -44.93 19.74
C ALA A 876 20.75 -44.41 18.57
N GLY A 877 19.87 -43.46 18.87
CA GLY A 877 19.08 -42.70 17.88
C GLY A 877 19.12 -41.21 18.23
N LEU A 878 19.68 -40.41 17.34
CA LEU A 878 20.09 -39.05 17.65
C LEU A 878 19.55 -38.06 16.61
N PHE A 879 18.89 -37.02 17.05
CA PHE A 879 18.60 -35.79 16.26
C PHE A 879 19.83 -34.89 16.32
N GLN A 880 20.54 -34.74 15.21
CA GLN A 880 21.80 -34.00 15.12
C GLN A 880 21.58 -32.61 14.55
N PRO A 881 21.73 -31.52 15.34
CA PRO A 881 21.67 -30.15 14.85
C PRO A 881 22.85 -29.82 13.92
N LEU A 882 22.58 -29.14 12.80
CA LEU A 882 23.61 -28.65 11.88
C LEU A 882 23.84 -27.15 12.01
N THR A 883 22.92 -26.43 12.66
CA THR A 883 22.94 -24.96 12.77
C THR A 883 22.75 -24.52 14.24
N GLY A 884 22.95 -23.24 14.51
CA GLY A 884 22.79 -22.71 15.86
C GLY A 884 24.09 -22.75 16.68
N ARG A 885 24.01 -22.32 17.94
CA ARG A 885 25.16 -22.31 18.87
C ARG A 885 25.40 -23.66 19.54
N GLU A 886 24.34 -24.43 19.73
CA GLU A 886 24.38 -25.73 20.38
C GLU A 886 24.26 -26.83 19.32
N LEU A 887 25.33 -27.62 19.17
CA LEU A 887 25.41 -28.71 18.19
C LEU A 887 25.34 -30.10 18.87
N ARG A 888 25.18 -30.17 20.20
CA ARG A 888 25.02 -31.45 20.89
C ARG A 888 23.71 -32.11 20.47
N PRO A 889 23.75 -33.39 20.06
CA PRO A 889 22.55 -34.11 19.66
C PRO A 889 21.64 -34.41 20.86
N ARG A 890 20.35 -34.55 20.57
CA ARG A 890 19.37 -35.08 21.53
C ARG A 890 18.76 -36.36 21.00
N GLY A 891 18.34 -37.25 21.88
CA GLY A 891 17.75 -38.51 21.50
C GLY A 891 17.81 -39.54 22.59
N VAL A 892 18.25 -40.75 22.26
CA VAL A 892 18.49 -41.84 23.19
C VAL A 892 19.79 -42.56 22.85
N PHE A 893 20.46 -43.10 23.87
CA PHE A 893 21.57 -44.02 23.68
C PHE A 893 21.68 -44.99 24.84
N GLU A 894 22.25 -46.19 24.57
CA GLU A 894 22.45 -47.25 25.57
C GLU A 894 23.59 -46.87 26.50
N THR A 895 23.34 -47.02 27.81
CA THR A 895 24.34 -46.75 28.87
C THR A 895 25.57 -47.61 28.67
N GLY A 896 26.76 -46.98 28.70
CA GLY A 896 28.04 -47.67 28.52
C GLY A 896 28.50 -47.79 27.07
N VAL A 897 27.71 -47.38 26.09
CA VAL A 897 28.13 -47.31 24.70
C VAL A 897 28.78 -45.95 24.42
N PRO A 898 29.96 -45.87 23.82
CA PRO A 898 30.65 -44.61 23.56
C PRO A 898 30.10 -43.95 22.28
N VAL A 899 28.98 -43.27 22.40
CA VAL A 899 28.31 -42.59 21.28
C VAL A 899 28.91 -41.24 20.94
N GLY A 900 29.83 -40.72 21.75
CA GLY A 900 30.53 -39.45 21.64
C GLY A 900 30.70 -38.77 23.00
N ARG A 901 31.50 -37.70 23.07
CA ARG A 901 31.79 -36.98 24.33
C ARG A 901 30.77 -35.89 24.63
N HIS A 902 30.12 -35.40 23.58
CA HIS A 902 29.21 -34.26 23.64
C HIS A 902 27.72 -34.67 23.55
N VAL A 903 27.30 -35.61 24.41
CA VAL A 903 25.90 -36.06 24.55
C VAL A 903 25.32 -35.63 25.88
N TYR A 904 24.02 -35.60 26.00
CA TYR A 904 23.35 -35.32 27.27
C TYR A 904 23.16 -36.61 28.06
N GLY A 905 23.73 -36.66 29.28
CA GLY A 905 23.63 -37.83 30.15
C GLY A 905 22.18 -38.20 30.50
N THR A 906 21.24 -37.27 30.41
CA THR A 906 19.81 -37.51 30.59
C THR A 906 19.19 -38.35 29.49
N ASP A 907 19.85 -38.52 28.36
CA ASP A 907 19.37 -39.26 27.20
C ASP A 907 19.86 -40.70 27.18
N ALA A 908 20.64 -41.11 28.22
CA ALA A 908 21.13 -42.47 28.41
C ALA A 908 20.04 -43.35 29.00
N LEU A 909 19.84 -44.53 28.41
CA LEU A 909 18.90 -45.58 28.87
C LEU A 909 19.62 -46.89 29.09
N SER A 910 19.07 -47.76 29.94
CA SER A 910 19.52 -49.15 29.96
C SER A 910 19.14 -49.86 28.65
N ALA A 911 19.85 -50.96 28.31
CA ALA A 911 19.51 -51.77 27.14
C ALA A 911 18.07 -52.32 27.19
N GLU A 912 17.53 -52.55 28.37
CA GLU A 912 16.15 -53.00 28.59
C GLU A 912 15.16 -51.84 28.35
N ASP A 913 15.42 -50.66 28.93
CA ASP A 913 14.55 -49.47 28.76
C ASP A 913 14.56 -48.99 27.30
N LEU A 914 15.69 -49.04 26.60
CA LEU A 914 15.78 -48.74 25.20
C LEU A 914 14.94 -49.67 24.34
N ARG A 915 14.97 -50.98 24.62
CA ARG A 915 14.14 -51.98 23.91
C ARG A 915 12.66 -51.76 24.19
N LEU A 916 12.28 -51.44 25.43
CA LEU A 916 10.92 -51.11 25.81
C LEU A 916 10.43 -49.86 25.10
N LEU A 917 11.21 -48.76 25.12
CA LEU A 917 10.86 -47.52 24.41
C LEU A 917 10.64 -47.78 22.91
N LEU A 918 11.47 -48.54 22.24
CA LEU A 918 11.30 -48.85 20.82
C LEU A 918 10.02 -49.69 20.56
N SER A 919 9.67 -50.59 21.46
CA SER A 919 8.40 -51.36 21.38
C SER A 919 7.18 -50.45 21.55
N GLU A 920 7.24 -49.47 22.45
CA GLU A 920 6.19 -48.50 22.70
C GLU A 920 6.07 -47.52 21.51
N VAL A 921 7.17 -47.08 20.91
CA VAL A 921 7.21 -46.27 19.69
C VAL A 921 6.55 -47.01 18.52
N GLU A 922 6.84 -48.30 18.35
CA GLU A 922 6.20 -49.14 17.35
C GLU A 922 4.67 -49.25 17.58
N ALA A 923 4.25 -49.53 18.79
CA ALA A 923 2.83 -49.65 19.17
C ALA A 923 2.09 -48.34 18.90
N ARG A 924 2.69 -47.19 19.27
CA ARG A 924 2.14 -45.87 19.05
C ARG A 924 2.00 -45.57 17.56
N ALA A 925 3.00 -45.85 16.74
CA ALA A 925 2.95 -45.67 15.31
C ALA A 925 1.85 -46.52 14.63
N VAL A 926 1.67 -47.77 15.06
CA VAL A 926 0.61 -48.66 14.60
C VAL A 926 -0.77 -48.13 14.99
N GLU A 927 -0.94 -47.66 16.22
CA GLU A 927 -2.17 -47.02 16.67
C GLU A 927 -2.56 -45.78 15.81
N LEU A 928 -1.61 -44.84 15.60
CA LEU A 928 -1.82 -43.66 14.75
C LEU A 928 -2.15 -44.05 13.31
N ALA A 929 -1.47 -45.05 12.75
CA ALA A 929 -1.76 -45.55 11.43
C ALA A 929 -3.17 -46.20 11.34
N ALA A 930 -3.64 -46.86 12.39
CA ALA A 930 -4.99 -47.39 12.49
C ALA A 930 -6.06 -46.26 12.56
N GLN A 931 -5.82 -45.22 13.35
CA GLN A 931 -6.69 -44.02 13.39
C GLN A 931 -6.77 -43.36 12.03
N LEU A 932 -5.63 -43.16 11.36
CA LEU A 932 -5.57 -42.62 10.01
C LEU A 932 -6.37 -43.47 9.02
N ARG A 933 -6.27 -44.80 9.08
CA ARG A 933 -7.01 -45.74 8.23
C ARG A 933 -8.52 -45.69 8.48
N ARG A 934 -8.97 -45.40 9.70
CA ARG A 934 -10.38 -45.14 10.02
C ARG A 934 -10.84 -43.75 9.57
N GLY A 935 -9.92 -42.91 9.07
CA GLY A 935 -10.22 -41.56 8.60
C GLY A 935 -10.58 -40.56 9.72
N GLU A 936 -10.06 -40.78 10.92
CA GLU A 936 -10.32 -39.92 12.07
C GLU A 936 -9.70 -38.53 11.87
N LEU A 937 -10.53 -37.49 12.00
CA LEU A 937 -10.12 -36.08 11.84
C LEU A 937 -10.50 -35.27 13.08
N THR A 938 -10.09 -35.74 14.26
CA THR A 938 -10.31 -35.02 15.50
C THR A 938 -9.36 -33.81 15.55
N PRO A 939 -9.86 -32.56 15.60
CA PRO A 939 -9.00 -31.40 15.76
C PRO A 939 -8.31 -31.40 17.13
N CYS A 940 -7.05 -30.88 17.19
CA CYS A 940 -6.28 -30.76 18.44
C CYS A 940 -5.98 -29.27 18.67
N PRO A 941 -6.93 -28.48 19.23
CA PRO A 941 -6.76 -27.05 19.42
C PRO A 941 -5.59 -26.68 20.34
N GLU A 942 -5.25 -27.54 21.28
CA GLU A 942 -4.13 -27.41 22.21
C GLU A 942 -2.76 -27.37 21.50
N THR A 943 -2.67 -27.91 20.28
CA THR A 943 -1.45 -27.90 19.49
C THR A 943 -1.34 -26.66 18.59
N CYS A 944 -2.38 -25.82 18.54
CA CYS A 944 -2.35 -24.57 17.78
C CYS A 944 -1.40 -23.55 18.41
N SER A 945 -0.81 -22.70 17.57
CA SER A 945 0.01 -21.59 18.06
C SER A 945 -0.85 -20.57 18.84
N PRO A 946 -0.26 -19.73 19.71
CA PRO A 946 -1.00 -18.65 20.38
C PRO A 946 -1.73 -17.70 19.42
N GLY A 947 -1.29 -17.62 18.16
CA GLY A 947 -1.94 -16.87 17.09
C GLY A 947 -3.14 -17.57 16.43
N GLY A 948 -3.52 -18.74 16.92
CA GLY A 948 -4.63 -19.54 16.39
C GLY A 948 -4.23 -20.64 15.42
N CYS A 949 -5.23 -21.26 14.80
CA CYS A 949 -5.04 -22.34 13.82
C CYS A 949 -4.40 -21.81 12.53
N ARG A 950 -3.45 -22.56 11.96
CA ARG A 950 -2.86 -22.25 10.64
C ARG A 950 -3.86 -22.42 9.48
N HIS A 951 -4.95 -23.15 9.71
CA HIS A 951 -5.96 -23.47 8.70
C HIS A 951 -7.37 -23.08 9.16
N PRO A 952 -7.61 -21.79 9.52
CA PRO A 952 -8.87 -21.37 10.13
C PRO A 952 -10.09 -21.52 9.21
N GLY A 953 -9.87 -21.57 7.89
CA GLY A 953 -10.94 -21.77 6.91
C GLY A 953 -11.42 -23.22 6.80
N ILE A 954 -10.69 -24.18 7.38
CA ILE A 954 -10.99 -25.63 7.31
C ILE A 954 -11.25 -26.19 8.71
N CYS A 955 -10.46 -25.79 9.68
CA CYS A 955 -10.59 -26.17 11.07
C CYS A 955 -11.49 -25.17 11.82
N TRP A 956 -12.55 -25.68 12.44
CA TRP A 956 -13.59 -24.89 13.14
C TRP A 956 -13.59 -25.23 14.65
N ALA A 957 -12.47 -25.73 15.17
CA ALA A 957 -12.31 -26.06 16.60
C ALA A 957 -11.89 -24.83 17.43
#